data_43a0bb4ab955fd71a921fe445ac08764
#
_entry.id   43a0bb4ab955fd71a921fe445ac08764
#
_cell.length_a   1.000
_cell.length_b   1.000
_cell.length_c   1.000
_cell.angle_alpha   90.00
_cell.angle_beta   90.00
_cell.angle_gamma   90.00
#
_symmetry.space_group_name_H-M   'P 1'
#
loop_
_entity.id
_entity.type
_entity.pdbx_description
1 polymer ?
#
loop_
_entity_poly.entity_id
_entity_poly.type
_entity_poly.pdbx_seq_one_letter_code
_entity_poly.pdbx_strand_id
1 'polypeptide(L)'
;CYDIQQEAASGDITLLPQKTNLIYQTSLIYCFNDEQSLYYIDKEFNFYAFHIPTQKNEFIANLGKEIQERGKISSIVHYHNSYFVGFLMDGILLLEKQKETNHYQIQSLPINSGVFCLKKDRFQDVVWIGTDGQGVYLYSNPLYSIKSMVLSNYTEKIERPVRAIYLDDERTFWVGTKGNGILKIYDYEFDKNISDCRAEVLTTSNSALSSNAVYCFAKSHRNLLWIGDEEGLTYYSYREKRIKSIPIRIGNEDFKYIHDIYETADSELWLASVGMGVVKARIAGTPDNPVIVDAQRYIINDGELGSNYFFTIYAENEANLLFGNKGYGVFRYNGTTNGLEPVSTHKYENMTLNNILAISKDSSNNYLFGTSYGLIKYTSETSYQLFNAKNGFLNNTIHAILRNSSDDFWLSTNLGLINFDTKRNVFRSYGFGDGLKVVEFSDGAAFRDSRTGTLFFGGINGVVAIRADGRPEQLYMPPVYFDKLSIFGEQYNLGEFLTRKKETEVLNLQYDQNFFSVSFASVDYLNGNNCTYFYKLKGLSDQWVNNGSESGVSFTNMAPGEYTLLVKYYNSVFDKESDVYSLVIRIGDPWYASWWAYLIYALCLLLLAALLIRSFILRSKRKKQELLNEIEKRHQKNVFESKLRFFTNIAHEFCTPLTLIYGPCGRILSSKGLSKFVVDYVQMIQTNAERLNNLIHELIEFRRIETGNREVRVESLNVSSIVKGIAKTFVEMAKSRNITFLSKIPEQVMWNSDKGFLNTIIINLISNAFKYTPDGQSIKIEVDTSRENMLALRVANEGSTIKEKDFQYIFNRYAILDNFENQDEKNFSRNGLGLAISYNMAKLLNGTLKVENTPDGWVMFTLTLPVVKLTTGVVETKRLTAEYIPKIDTQSILKLPQYEFDKMRPTLLVVDDEIEMLWFIGEIFSADFNVVTLQDPERLDQVMNEVYPNVIICDVMMPGMGGIELTSRIKSLKETAHI
;
A
#
# COMPACT_ATOMS: atom_id res chain seq x y z
N CYS A 1 -14.69 -31.35 50.85
CA CYS A 1 -15.35 -31.41 49.56
C CYS A 1 -16.81 -31.77 49.68
N TYR A 2 -17.66 -31.18 48.88
CA TYR A 2 -19.07 -31.45 48.80
C TYR A 2 -19.44 -31.74 47.35
N ASP A 3 -20.29 -32.75 47.14
CA ASP A 3 -20.97 -32.95 45.83
C ASP A 3 -22.19 -32.03 45.78
N ILE A 4 -22.34 -31.37 44.65
CA ILE A 4 -23.51 -30.54 44.40
C ILE A 4 -24.53 -31.36 43.67
N GLN A 5 -25.64 -31.68 44.30
CA GLN A 5 -26.78 -32.34 43.67
C GLN A 5 -27.89 -31.32 43.50
N GLN A 6 -28.39 -31.17 42.30
CA GLN A 6 -29.58 -30.37 42.01
C GLN A 6 -30.76 -31.31 41.76
N GLU A 7 -31.81 -31.20 42.56
CA GLU A 7 -33.03 -31.96 42.32
C GLU A 7 -33.76 -31.46 41.08
N ALA A 8 -34.01 -32.36 40.15
CA ALA A 8 -34.60 -32.01 38.84
C ALA A 8 -36.04 -31.46 38.96
N ALA A 9 -36.72 -31.74 40.06
CA ALA A 9 -38.12 -31.36 40.28
C ALA A 9 -38.29 -30.00 41.02
N SER A 10 -37.39 -29.64 41.93
CA SER A 10 -37.50 -28.42 42.77
C SER A 10 -36.47 -27.37 42.41
N GLY A 11 -35.39 -27.74 41.70
CA GLY A 11 -34.26 -26.84 41.46
C GLY A 11 -33.36 -26.61 42.69
N ASP A 12 -33.65 -27.26 43.80
CA ASP A 12 -32.90 -27.09 45.05
C ASP A 12 -31.49 -27.70 44.93
N ILE A 13 -30.52 -27.03 45.48
CA ILE A 13 -29.11 -27.42 45.51
C ILE A 13 -28.82 -28.00 46.91
N THR A 14 -28.45 -29.30 46.94
CA THR A 14 -28.01 -29.93 48.17
C THR A 14 -26.51 -30.19 48.12
N LEU A 15 -25.76 -29.82 49.12
CA LEU A 15 -24.33 -30.05 49.28
C LEU A 15 -24.12 -31.33 50.12
N LEU A 16 -23.68 -32.40 49.48
CA LEU A 16 -23.37 -33.66 50.17
C LEU A 16 -21.86 -33.74 50.50
N PRO A 17 -21.48 -33.92 51.76
CA PRO A 17 -20.07 -34.03 52.11
C PRO A 17 -19.46 -35.32 51.55
N GLN A 18 -18.38 -35.17 50.81
CA GLN A 18 -17.58 -36.34 50.34
C GLN A 18 -16.45 -36.65 51.34
N LYS A 19 -16.27 -37.94 51.63
CA LYS A 19 -15.10 -38.43 52.37
C LYS A 19 -13.89 -38.35 51.46
N THR A 20 -12.92 -37.50 51.76
CA THR A 20 -11.65 -37.38 51.01
C THR A 20 -10.54 -37.92 51.88
N ASN A 21 -9.53 -38.58 51.24
CA ASN A 21 -8.32 -39.03 51.92
C ASN A 21 -7.30 -37.90 52.14
N LEU A 22 -7.74 -36.64 52.09
CA LEU A 22 -6.88 -35.52 52.43
C LEU A 22 -6.60 -35.58 53.94
N ILE A 23 -5.30 -35.77 54.27
CA ILE A 23 -4.86 -35.80 55.67
C ILE A 23 -4.82 -34.34 56.16
N TYR A 24 -5.80 -33.96 56.97
CA TYR A 24 -5.91 -32.63 57.59
C TYR A 24 -5.00 -32.50 58.83
N GLN A 25 -3.67 -32.71 58.67
CA GLN A 25 -2.72 -32.48 59.75
C GLN A 25 -1.99 -31.12 59.65
N THR A 26 -2.13 -30.43 58.53
CA THR A 26 -1.42 -29.15 58.29
C THR A 26 -2.40 -28.03 57.99
N SER A 27 -2.19 -26.87 58.54
CA SER A 27 -2.97 -25.67 58.17
C SER A 27 -2.61 -25.18 56.79
N LEU A 28 -3.56 -24.99 55.92
CA LEU A 28 -3.35 -24.49 54.55
C LEU A 28 -3.15 -22.97 54.61
N ILE A 29 -2.22 -22.46 53.80
CA ILE A 29 -2.04 -21.00 53.57
C ILE A 29 -2.76 -20.60 52.28
N TYR A 30 -2.61 -21.42 51.22
CA TYR A 30 -3.24 -21.19 49.92
C TYR A 30 -3.96 -22.44 49.45
N CYS A 31 -5.09 -22.23 48.77
CA CYS A 31 -5.91 -23.28 48.20
C CYS A 31 -6.52 -22.81 46.88
N PHE A 32 -6.24 -23.52 45.82
CA PHE A 32 -6.75 -23.27 44.47
C PHE A 32 -7.29 -24.57 43.89
N ASN A 33 -8.18 -24.49 42.93
CA ASN A 33 -8.74 -25.69 42.28
C ASN A 33 -8.95 -25.50 40.77
N ASP A 34 -8.85 -26.56 40.05
CA ASP A 34 -9.45 -26.73 38.73
C ASP A 34 -10.57 -27.80 38.77
N GLU A 35 -11.06 -28.22 37.61
CA GLU A 35 -12.18 -29.17 37.51
C GLU A 35 -11.83 -30.56 38.10
N GLN A 36 -10.55 -30.94 38.18
CA GLN A 36 -10.13 -32.30 38.55
C GLN A 36 -9.13 -32.33 39.71
N SER A 37 -8.55 -31.21 40.11
CA SER A 37 -7.49 -31.20 41.11
C SER A 37 -7.63 -30.01 42.06
N LEU A 38 -7.15 -30.26 43.28
CA LEU A 38 -6.99 -29.23 44.31
C LEU A 38 -5.51 -28.96 44.51
N TYR A 39 -5.12 -27.72 44.38
CA TYR A 39 -3.77 -27.24 44.59
C TYR A 39 -3.69 -26.53 45.92
N TYR A 40 -2.79 -26.94 46.79
CA TYR A 40 -2.69 -26.31 48.11
C TYR A 40 -1.25 -26.18 48.60
N ILE A 41 -1.05 -25.17 49.45
CA ILE A 41 0.22 -24.89 50.07
C ILE A 41 0.02 -24.87 51.59
N ASP A 42 0.87 -25.63 52.30
CA ASP A 42 0.84 -25.73 53.76
C ASP A 42 1.64 -24.60 54.45
N LYS A 43 1.67 -24.58 55.77
CA LYS A 43 2.41 -23.57 56.56
C LYS A 43 3.93 -23.67 56.40
N GLU A 44 4.43 -24.79 55.95
CA GLU A 44 5.84 -25.01 55.66
C GLU A 44 6.20 -24.64 54.22
N PHE A 45 5.22 -24.04 53.51
CA PHE A 45 5.30 -23.60 52.10
C PHE A 45 5.48 -24.75 51.13
N ASN A 46 5.11 -25.97 51.48
CA ASN A 46 5.10 -27.10 50.58
C ASN A 46 3.86 -27.03 49.68
N PHE A 47 4.09 -27.10 48.40
CA PHE A 47 3.07 -27.13 47.35
C PHE A 47 2.70 -28.57 47.01
N TYR A 48 1.43 -28.87 47.06
CA TYR A 48 0.86 -30.17 46.76
C TYR A 48 -0.25 -30.05 45.71
N ALA A 49 -0.38 -31.08 44.88
CA ALA A 49 -1.53 -31.29 43.98
C ALA A 49 -2.30 -32.53 44.40
N PHE A 50 -3.55 -32.38 44.72
CA PHE A 50 -4.46 -33.45 45.05
C PHE A 50 -5.43 -33.70 43.91
N HIS A 51 -5.34 -34.85 43.23
CA HIS A 51 -6.22 -35.24 42.14
C HIS A 51 -7.50 -35.81 42.70
N ILE A 52 -8.63 -35.14 42.50
CA ILE A 52 -9.93 -35.46 43.10
C ILE A 52 -10.45 -36.85 42.68
N PRO A 53 -10.46 -37.24 41.38
CA PRO A 53 -10.99 -38.55 40.96
C PRO A 53 -10.22 -39.74 41.51
N THR A 54 -8.89 -39.63 41.59
CA THR A 54 -8.02 -40.75 42.06
C THR A 54 -7.68 -40.67 43.53
N GLN A 55 -8.01 -39.58 44.19
CA GLN A 55 -7.66 -39.22 45.59
C GLN A 55 -6.16 -39.31 45.88
N LYS A 56 -5.32 -39.11 44.88
CA LYS A 56 -3.85 -39.14 44.98
C LYS A 56 -3.32 -37.77 45.26
N ASN A 57 -2.44 -37.67 46.27
CA ASN A 57 -1.72 -36.45 46.64
C ASN A 57 -0.27 -36.53 46.17
N GLU A 58 0.18 -35.53 45.48
CA GLU A 58 1.53 -35.39 44.95
C GLU A 58 2.20 -34.14 45.53
N PHE A 59 3.40 -34.33 46.08
CA PHE A 59 4.26 -33.23 46.47
C PHE A 59 4.95 -32.67 45.23
N ILE A 60 4.87 -31.35 45.03
CA ILE A 60 5.41 -30.68 43.86
C ILE A 60 6.72 -29.99 44.15
N ALA A 61 6.74 -29.05 45.10
CA ALA A 61 7.92 -28.29 45.46
C ALA A 61 7.72 -27.53 46.78
N ASN A 62 8.80 -27.11 47.42
CA ASN A 62 8.74 -26.13 48.49
C ASN A 62 8.92 -24.71 47.86
N LEU A 63 7.99 -23.84 48.11
CA LEU A 63 7.94 -22.46 47.55
C LEU A 63 8.27 -21.38 48.61
N GLY A 64 8.90 -21.75 49.71
CA GLY A 64 9.16 -20.83 50.82
C GLY A 64 10.03 -19.63 50.44
N LYS A 65 11.07 -19.87 49.65
CA LYS A 65 11.96 -18.83 49.14
C LYS A 65 11.23 -17.89 48.20
N GLU A 66 10.49 -18.43 47.24
CA GLU A 66 9.81 -17.71 46.23
C GLU A 66 8.66 -16.85 46.79
N ILE A 67 7.95 -17.36 47.81
CA ILE A 67 6.89 -16.61 48.51
C ILE A 67 7.51 -15.45 49.31
N GLN A 68 8.67 -15.67 49.97
CA GLN A 68 9.37 -14.59 50.69
C GLN A 68 9.85 -13.48 49.74
N GLU A 69 10.36 -13.84 48.57
CA GLU A 69 10.89 -12.88 47.61
C GLU A 69 9.79 -12.16 46.82
N ARG A 70 8.72 -12.86 46.39
CA ARG A 70 7.70 -12.38 45.45
C ARG A 70 6.35 -12.06 46.09
N GLY A 71 6.14 -12.44 47.32
CA GLY A 71 4.91 -12.16 48.09
C GLY A 71 3.80 -13.19 47.86
N LYS A 72 2.57 -12.73 47.90
CA LYS A 72 1.38 -13.61 47.91
C LYS A 72 1.10 -14.23 46.53
N ILE A 73 0.79 -15.52 46.53
CA ILE A 73 0.31 -16.24 45.36
C ILE A 73 -1.10 -15.79 45.01
N SER A 74 -1.33 -15.51 43.73
CA SER A 74 -2.64 -15.10 43.20
C SER A 74 -3.43 -16.29 42.63
N SER A 75 -2.74 -17.16 41.89
CA SER A 75 -3.38 -18.28 41.22
C SER A 75 -2.36 -19.37 40.86
N ILE A 76 -2.85 -20.60 40.72
CA ILE A 76 -2.09 -21.76 40.29
C ILE A 76 -2.87 -22.47 39.18
N VAL A 77 -2.20 -22.85 38.09
CA VAL A 77 -2.77 -23.61 36.99
C VAL A 77 -1.84 -24.76 36.60
N HIS A 78 -2.44 -25.93 36.41
CA HIS A 78 -1.75 -27.11 35.86
C HIS A 78 -1.86 -27.11 34.32
N TYR A 79 -0.73 -27.23 33.67
CA TYR A 79 -0.64 -27.29 32.21
C TYR A 79 0.38 -28.37 31.80
N HIS A 80 -0.13 -29.43 31.19
CA HIS A 80 0.65 -30.62 30.87
C HIS A 80 1.40 -31.23 32.09
N ASN A 81 2.73 -31.25 32.02
CA ASN A 81 3.59 -31.72 33.10
C ASN A 81 4.14 -30.57 33.99
N SER A 82 3.52 -29.42 33.91
CA SER A 82 4.04 -28.21 34.53
C SER A 82 2.96 -27.50 35.36
N TYR A 83 3.37 -26.72 36.35
CA TYR A 83 2.51 -25.83 37.11
C TYR A 83 2.93 -24.38 36.90
N PHE A 84 1.96 -23.52 36.65
CA PHE A 84 2.15 -22.07 36.66
C PHE A 84 1.70 -21.52 38.02
N VAL A 85 2.56 -20.73 38.66
CA VAL A 85 2.30 -20.10 39.94
C VAL A 85 2.45 -18.59 39.77
N GLY A 86 1.33 -17.86 39.79
CA GLY A 86 1.29 -16.41 39.69
C GLY A 86 1.39 -15.73 41.05
N PHE A 87 2.12 -14.60 41.13
CA PHE A 87 2.28 -13.79 42.31
C PHE A 87 1.60 -12.42 42.14
N LEU A 88 0.93 -11.95 43.18
CA LEU A 88 0.19 -10.66 43.11
C LEU A 88 1.09 -9.45 42.85
N MET A 89 2.37 -9.52 43.27
CA MET A 89 3.26 -8.38 43.25
C MET A 89 4.43 -8.56 42.26
N ASP A 90 4.85 -9.79 41.98
CA ASP A 90 6.09 -10.02 41.23
C ASP A 90 6.05 -11.31 40.40
N GLY A 91 5.56 -11.20 39.19
CA GLY A 91 5.73 -12.18 38.13
C GLY A 91 5.05 -13.54 38.30
N ILE A 92 5.62 -14.52 37.64
CA ILE A 92 5.09 -15.87 37.51
C ILE A 92 6.23 -16.89 37.47
N LEU A 93 6.01 -18.02 38.10
CA LEU A 93 6.91 -19.18 38.05
C LEU A 93 6.30 -20.30 37.21
N LEU A 94 7.13 -20.95 36.43
CA LEU A 94 6.87 -22.21 35.77
C LEU A 94 7.64 -23.31 36.52
N LEU A 95 6.92 -24.31 37.00
CA LEU A 95 7.49 -25.53 37.63
C LEU A 95 7.34 -26.67 36.62
N GLU A 96 8.43 -27.07 36.00
CA GLU A 96 8.44 -28.08 34.96
C GLU A 96 8.99 -29.40 35.48
N LYS A 97 8.23 -30.52 35.29
CA LYS A 97 8.63 -31.84 35.73
C LYS A 97 9.74 -32.40 34.84
N GLN A 98 10.91 -32.64 35.40
CA GLN A 98 12.03 -33.27 34.70
C GLN A 98 11.80 -34.76 34.48
N LYS A 99 11.97 -35.23 33.23
CA LYS A 99 11.72 -36.61 32.82
C LYS A 99 12.59 -37.65 33.56
N GLU A 100 13.82 -37.28 33.93
CA GLU A 100 14.80 -38.22 34.49
C GLU A 100 14.76 -38.32 36.03
N THR A 101 14.41 -37.22 36.71
CA THR A 101 14.56 -37.11 38.17
C THR A 101 13.26 -37.07 38.92
N ASN A 102 12.11 -36.94 38.22
CA ASN A 102 10.79 -36.76 38.79
C ASN A 102 10.68 -35.52 39.71
N HIS A 103 11.68 -34.65 39.71
CA HIS A 103 11.67 -33.34 40.40
C HIS A 103 11.16 -32.24 39.47
N TYR A 104 10.61 -31.20 40.11
CA TYR A 104 10.18 -30.00 39.38
C TYR A 104 11.29 -28.97 39.39
N GLN A 105 11.69 -28.52 38.19
CA GLN A 105 12.57 -27.38 38.01
C GLN A 105 11.75 -26.08 38.07
N ILE A 106 12.19 -25.14 38.88
CA ILE A 106 11.51 -23.83 39.04
C ILE A 106 12.21 -22.82 38.11
N GLN A 107 11.43 -22.22 37.23
CA GLN A 107 11.87 -21.19 36.28
C GLN A 107 10.99 -19.94 36.40
N SER A 108 11.60 -18.76 36.44
CA SER A 108 10.87 -17.49 36.33
C SER A 108 10.59 -17.15 34.87
N LEU A 109 9.34 -16.88 34.51
CA LEU A 109 9.00 -16.33 33.21
C LEU A 109 9.25 -14.80 33.19
N PRO A 110 9.59 -14.21 32.03
CA PRO A 110 9.97 -12.79 31.92
C PRO A 110 8.77 -11.83 31.95
N ILE A 111 7.96 -11.92 33.01
CA ILE A 111 6.85 -11.01 33.30
C ILE A 111 7.21 -10.27 34.58
N ASN A 112 7.48 -8.97 34.46
CA ASN A 112 7.93 -8.11 35.56
C ASN A 112 6.75 -7.28 36.13
N SER A 113 5.64 -7.95 36.39
CA SER A 113 4.42 -7.33 36.92
C SER A 113 3.67 -8.36 37.74
N GLY A 114 2.86 -7.91 38.67
CA GLY A 114 1.95 -8.79 39.40
C GLY A 114 1.03 -9.56 38.45
N VAL A 115 0.73 -10.79 38.80
CA VAL A 115 -0.21 -11.65 38.06
C VAL A 115 -1.50 -11.79 38.87
N PHE A 116 -2.62 -11.31 38.32
CA PHE A 116 -3.91 -11.38 39.00
C PHE A 116 -4.60 -12.72 38.81
N CYS A 117 -4.50 -13.30 37.62
CA CYS A 117 -5.15 -14.57 37.32
C CYS A 117 -4.40 -15.38 36.28
N LEU A 118 -4.53 -16.67 36.41
CA LEU A 118 -4.10 -17.68 35.45
C LEU A 118 -5.31 -18.51 35.07
N LYS A 119 -5.48 -18.80 33.79
CA LYS A 119 -6.54 -19.67 33.33
C LYS A 119 -6.09 -20.50 32.13
N LYS A 120 -6.23 -21.83 32.28
CA LYS A 120 -6.11 -22.72 31.13
C LYS A 120 -7.32 -22.52 30.22
N ASP A 121 -7.08 -22.41 28.94
CA ASP A 121 -8.18 -22.36 27.95
C ASP A 121 -8.90 -23.71 27.93
N ARG A 122 -10.21 -23.68 27.70
CA ARG A 122 -11.05 -24.88 27.74
C ARG A 122 -10.94 -25.71 26.47
N PHE A 123 -10.60 -25.07 25.36
CA PHE A 123 -10.64 -25.66 24.02
C PHE A 123 -9.27 -25.75 23.39
N GLN A 124 -8.41 -24.77 23.65
CA GLN A 124 -7.08 -24.68 23.08
C GLN A 124 -6.01 -24.95 24.13
N ASP A 125 -4.88 -25.44 23.67
CA ASP A 125 -3.75 -25.76 24.55
C ASP A 125 -2.94 -24.51 24.90
N VAL A 126 -3.57 -23.58 25.63
CA VAL A 126 -2.99 -22.32 26.04
C VAL A 126 -3.33 -21.97 27.49
N VAL A 127 -2.46 -21.21 28.12
CA VAL A 127 -2.70 -20.58 29.45
C VAL A 127 -2.75 -19.07 29.29
N TRP A 128 -3.82 -18.50 29.77
CA TRP A 128 -4.03 -17.05 29.87
C TRP A 128 -3.43 -16.52 31.17
N ILE A 129 -2.64 -15.45 31.07
CA ILE A 129 -1.97 -14.79 32.21
C ILE A 129 -2.41 -13.34 32.23
N GLY A 130 -3.29 -12.99 33.17
CA GLY A 130 -3.72 -11.61 33.39
C GLY A 130 -2.79 -10.89 34.39
N THR A 131 -2.23 -9.75 33.97
CA THR A 131 -1.22 -9.02 34.75
C THR A 131 -1.73 -7.67 35.26
N ASP A 132 -1.01 -7.12 36.23
CA ASP A 132 -1.24 -5.78 36.76
C ASP A 132 -0.52 -4.74 35.88
N GLY A 133 -1.29 -4.16 34.93
CA GLY A 133 -0.80 -3.05 34.09
C GLY A 133 0.02 -3.41 32.87
N GLN A 134 0.40 -4.70 32.64
CA GLN A 134 1.10 -5.14 31.45
C GLN A 134 0.20 -5.88 30.44
N GLY A 135 -1.12 -5.85 30.63
CA GLY A 135 -2.10 -6.49 29.77
C GLY A 135 -2.24 -7.98 30.04
N VAL A 136 -2.54 -8.75 28.99
CA VAL A 136 -2.74 -10.19 29.05
C VAL A 136 -1.71 -10.89 28.20
N TYR A 137 -1.06 -11.89 28.77
CA TYR A 137 -0.14 -12.79 28.05
C TYR A 137 -0.82 -14.11 27.79
N LEU A 138 -0.40 -14.74 26.70
CA LEU A 138 -0.79 -16.07 26.33
C LEU A 138 0.44 -16.95 26.33
N TYR A 139 0.40 -18.03 27.09
CA TYR A 139 1.45 -19.06 27.08
C TYR A 139 0.92 -20.28 26.30
N SER A 140 1.69 -20.71 25.35
CA SER A 140 1.42 -21.92 24.57
C SER A 140 2.67 -22.79 24.47
N ASN A 141 2.47 -24.03 24.05
CA ASN A 141 3.55 -24.97 23.83
C ASN A 141 3.76 -25.13 22.32
N PRO A 142 4.58 -24.28 21.69
CA PRO A 142 4.70 -24.26 20.24
C PRO A 142 5.46 -25.49 19.74
N LEU A 143 5.19 -25.86 18.46
CA LEU A 143 5.96 -26.87 17.70
C LEU A 143 7.43 -26.52 17.59
N TYR A 144 7.71 -25.23 17.52
CA TYR A 144 9.02 -24.67 17.38
C TYR A 144 9.30 -23.67 18.49
N SER A 145 10.42 -23.83 19.18
CA SER A 145 10.94 -22.77 20.05
C SER A 145 11.57 -21.69 19.19
N ILE A 146 11.00 -20.48 19.25
CA ILE A 146 11.45 -19.31 18.51
C ILE A 146 12.05 -18.29 19.48
N LYS A 147 13.31 -17.93 19.27
CA LYS A 147 14.02 -16.95 20.10
C LYS A 147 14.47 -15.77 19.27
N SER A 148 13.94 -14.58 19.57
CA SER A 148 14.35 -13.33 18.92
C SER A 148 15.46 -12.66 19.74
N MET A 149 16.56 -12.34 19.10
CA MET A 149 17.74 -11.72 19.68
C MET A 149 17.93 -10.32 19.06
N VAL A 150 17.40 -9.30 19.73
CA VAL A 150 17.57 -7.89 19.32
C VAL A 150 18.95 -7.44 19.76
N LEU A 151 19.86 -7.20 18.82
CA LEU A 151 21.29 -7.01 19.12
C LEU A 151 21.61 -5.70 19.85
N SER A 152 20.85 -4.64 19.62
CA SER A 152 20.98 -3.38 20.35
C SER A 152 20.72 -3.50 21.86
N ASN A 153 20.01 -4.54 22.30
CA ASN A 153 19.80 -4.82 23.72
C ASN A 153 21.05 -5.37 24.42
N TYR A 154 22.04 -5.85 23.65
CA TYR A 154 23.27 -6.46 24.16
C TYR A 154 24.49 -5.59 23.94
N THR A 155 24.48 -4.76 22.88
CA THR A 155 25.58 -3.82 22.60
C THR A 155 25.10 -2.66 21.73
N GLU A 156 25.30 -1.45 22.20
CA GLU A 156 24.99 -0.21 21.46
C GLU A 156 25.84 -0.03 20.19
N LYS A 157 26.86 -0.87 19.99
CA LYS A 157 27.73 -0.83 18.81
C LYS A 157 27.13 -1.49 17.58
N ILE A 158 26.02 -2.22 17.73
CA ILE A 158 25.36 -2.95 16.64
C ILE A 158 23.96 -2.40 16.37
N GLU A 159 23.87 -1.53 15.38
CA GLU A 159 22.62 -0.90 14.93
C GLU A 159 22.30 -1.22 13.46
N ARG A 160 23.23 -1.79 12.71
CA ARG A 160 23.08 -2.08 11.29
C ARG A 160 22.51 -3.47 11.05
N PRO A 161 21.80 -3.68 9.94
CA PRO A 161 21.21 -4.96 9.60
C PRO A 161 22.20 -6.11 9.60
N VAL A 162 21.76 -7.26 10.10
CA VAL A 162 22.51 -8.51 10.05
C VAL A 162 22.47 -9.04 8.62
N ARG A 163 23.63 -9.38 8.06
CA ARG A 163 23.77 -9.91 6.70
C ARG A 163 24.40 -11.29 6.64
N ALA A 164 25.12 -11.68 7.70
CA ALA A 164 25.79 -12.95 7.76
C ALA A 164 25.65 -13.58 9.15
N ILE A 165 25.47 -14.90 9.19
CA ILE A 165 25.33 -15.67 10.43
C ILE A 165 26.10 -16.97 10.30
N TYR A 166 26.82 -17.33 11.35
CA TYR A 166 27.49 -18.62 11.43
C TYR A 166 27.65 -19.05 12.90
N LEU A 167 27.46 -20.32 13.17
CA LEU A 167 27.77 -20.93 14.48
C LEU A 167 28.83 -21.97 14.27
N ASP A 168 30.02 -21.76 14.85
CA ASP A 168 31.15 -22.64 14.67
C ASP A 168 31.11 -23.86 15.61
N ASP A 169 32.11 -24.76 15.43
CA ASP A 169 32.21 -25.98 16.22
C ASP A 169 32.60 -25.70 17.68
N GLU A 170 33.20 -24.52 17.96
CA GLU A 170 33.57 -24.05 19.31
C GLU A 170 32.40 -23.34 20.03
N ARG A 171 31.20 -23.38 19.49
CA ARG A 171 29.98 -22.66 19.92
C ARG A 171 30.13 -21.13 19.92
N THR A 172 31.01 -20.62 19.09
CA THR A 172 31.07 -19.17 18.85
C THR A 172 30.07 -18.80 17.81
N PHE A 173 29.15 -17.90 18.18
CA PHE A 173 28.12 -17.39 17.29
C PHE A 173 28.62 -16.09 16.64
N TRP A 174 28.74 -16.12 15.32
CA TRP A 174 29.25 -15.03 14.49
C TRP A 174 28.10 -14.33 13.81
N VAL A 175 28.04 -13.02 13.97
CA VAL A 175 27.01 -12.18 13.34
C VAL A 175 27.70 -11.06 12.57
N GLY A 176 27.62 -11.11 11.25
CA GLY A 176 28.14 -10.10 10.33
C GLY A 176 27.05 -9.06 10.03
N THR A 177 27.43 -7.80 10.03
CA THR A 177 26.51 -6.68 9.85
C THR A 177 26.85 -5.83 8.62
N LYS A 178 25.90 -5.05 8.14
CA LYS A 178 26.10 -4.09 7.05
C LYS A 178 26.67 -2.76 7.57
N GLY A 179 27.87 -2.80 8.17
CA GLY A 179 28.61 -1.59 8.55
C GLY A 179 29.05 -1.47 10.01
N ASN A 180 28.66 -2.38 10.92
CA ASN A 180 29.17 -2.43 12.30
C ASN A 180 30.23 -3.54 12.52
N GLY A 181 30.69 -4.18 11.44
CA GLY A 181 31.64 -5.29 11.53
C GLY A 181 30.99 -6.61 11.95
N ILE A 182 31.70 -7.38 12.75
CA ILE A 182 31.31 -8.72 13.19
C ILE A 182 31.13 -8.73 14.71
N LEU A 183 29.98 -9.21 15.18
CA LEU A 183 29.75 -9.54 16.58
C LEU A 183 30.05 -11.03 16.79
N LYS A 184 30.96 -11.33 17.69
CA LYS A 184 31.25 -12.69 18.16
C LYS A 184 30.66 -12.89 19.54
N ILE A 185 29.87 -13.95 19.69
CA ILE A 185 29.31 -14.35 20.99
C ILE A 185 29.84 -15.73 21.31
N TYR A 186 30.56 -15.83 22.41
CA TYR A 186 31.21 -17.06 22.83
C TYR A 186 30.27 -17.94 23.66
N ASP A 187 30.47 -19.23 23.63
CA ASP A 187 29.72 -20.24 24.39
C ASP A 187 28.20 -20.12 24.21
N TYR A 188 27.78 -19.87 22.94
CA TYR A 188 26.37 -19.77 22.59
C TYR A 188 25.67 -21.12 22.75
N GLU A 189 24.53 -21.08 23.43
CA GLU A 189 23.53 -22.16 23.52
C GLU A 189 22.13 -21.59 23.31
N PHE A 190 21.26 -22.38 22.68
CA PHE A 190 19.92 -21.92 22.37
C PHE A 190 19.13 -21.46 23.61
N ASP A 191 19.25 -22.23 24.71
CA ASP A 191 18.50 -21.98 25.94
C ASP A 191 19.14 -20.92 26.87
N LYS A 192 20.39 -20.53 26.61
CA LYS A 192 21.13 -19.54 27.39
C LYS A 192 20.76 -18.11 26.95
N ASN A 193 20.70 -17.19 27.92
CA ASN A 193 20.57 -15.77 27.57
C ASN A 193 21.87 -15.25 26.96
N ILE A 194 21.78 -14.55 25.83
CA ILE A 194 22.95 -13.96 25.18
C ILE A 194 23.64 -12.92 26.07
N SER A 195 22.86 -12.19 26.89
CA SER A 195 23.41 -11.25 27.87
C SER A 195 24.45 -11.88 28.85
N ASP A 196 24.34 -13.19 29.07
CA ASP A 196 25.23 -13.95 29.97
C ASP A 196 26.46 -14.50 29.21
N CYS A 197 26.50 -14.29 27.90
CA CYS A 197 27.60 -14.72 27.05
C CYS A 197 28.63 -13.60 26.89
N ARG A 198 29.92 -13.99 26.84
CA ARG A 198 30.96 -13.05 26.44
C ARG A 198 30.81 -12.67 24.99
N ALA A 199 30.81 -11.38 24.66
CA ALA A 199 30.72 -10.88 23.31
C ALA A 199 31.89 -9.95 22.96
N GLU A 200 32.27 -9.95 21.69
CA GLU A 200 33.33 -9.12 21.13
C GLU A 200 32.87 -8.57 19.77
N VAL A 201 33.14 -7.29 19.52
CA VAL A 201 32.85 -6.66 18.21
C VAL A 201 34.19 -6.46 17.48
N LEU A 202 34.32 -7.10 16.32
CA LEU A 202 35.45 -6.98 15.41
C LEU A 202 35.10 -5.99 14.27
N THR A 203 35.98 -5.00 14.11
CA THR A 203 35.83 -3.94 13.10
C THR A 203 37.16 -3.73 12.38
N THR A 204 37.15 -2.93 11.33
CA THR A 204 38.40 -2.51 10.66
C THR A 204 39.36 -1.74 11.57
N SER A 205 38.91 -1.19 12.68
CA SER A 205 39.74 -0.45 13.64
C SER A 205 40.43 -1.30 14.65
N ASN A 206 39.93 -2.53 14.93
CA ASN A 206 40.47 -3.40 15.98
C ASN A 206 40.87 -4.80 15.48
N SER A 207 40.69 -5.06 14.20
CA SER A 207 41.02 -6.34 13.55
C SER A 207 41.53 -6.10 12.12
N ALA A 208 41.98 -7.17 11.44
CA ALA A 208 42.36 -7.11 10.03
C ALA A 208 41.16 -7.35 9.08
N LEU A 209 39.97 -7.04 9.52
CA LEU A 209 38.76 -7.05 8.66
C LEU A 209 38.90 -5.97 7.57
N SER A 210 38.63 -6.31 6.32
CA SER A 210 38.78 -5.37 5.18
C SER A 210 37.67 -4.33 5.12
N SER A 211 36.43 -4.69 5.50
CA SER A 211 35.30 -3.79 5.60
C SER A 211 34.43 -4.12 6.83
N ASN A 212 33.75 -3.12 7.38
CA ASN A 212 32.73 -3.31 8.41
C ASN A 212 31.39 -3.83 7.84
N ALA A 213 31.25 -3.88 6.52
CA ALA A 213 30.08 -4.45 5.84
C ALA A 213 30.37 -5.91 5.45
N VAL A 214 29.91 -6.84 6.27
CA VAL A 214 30.12 -8.29 6.12
C VAL A 214 28.84 -8.92 5.59
N TYR A 215 28.95 -9.66 4.48
CA TYR A 215 27.82 -10.21 3.74
C TYR A 215 27.63 -11.71 3.90
N CYS A 216 28.71 -12.49 4.07
CA CYS A 216 28.59 -13.94 4.21
C CYS A 216 29.72 -14.54 5.06
N PHE A 217 29.42 -15.72 5.60
CA PHE A 217 30.41 -16.62 6.24
C PHE A 217 30.35 -17.99 5.57
N ALA A 218 31.49 -18.64 5.40
CA ALA A 218 31.53 -20.01 4.92
C ALA A 218 32.61 -20.81 5.70
N LYS A 219 32.22 -22.03 6.10
CA LYS A 219 33.16 -22.96 6.76
C LYS A 219 34.18 -23.47 5.73
N SER A 220 35.45 -23.38 6.07
CA SER A 220 36.53 -23.97 5.27
C SER A 220 36.82 -25.42 5.66
N HIS A 221 37.21 -26.23 4.69
CA HIS A 221 37.80 -27.57 4.94
C HIS A 221 39.19 -27.49 5.65
N ARG A 222 39.78 -26.29 5.71
CA ARG A 222 41.13 -26.03 6.26
C ARG A 222 41.13 -25.51 7.69
N ASN A 223 40.04 -25.68 8.45
CA ASN A 223 39.87 -25.13 9.80
C ASN A 223 39.99 -23.60 9.85
N LEU A 224 39.38 -22.94 8.86
CA LEU A 224 39.22 -21.50 8.78
C LEU A 224 37.76 -21.15 8.67
N LEU A 225 37.41 -19.89 8.93
CA LEU A 225 36.11 -19.32 8.58
C LEU A 225 36.35 -18.27 7.52
N TRP A 226 35.80 -18.51 6.31
CA TRP A 226 35.78 -17.52 5.25
C TRP A 226 34.79 -16.40 5.58
N ILE A 227 35.16 -15.18 5.24
CA ILE A 227 34.38 -13.97 5.48
C ILE A 227 34.36 -13.19 4.18
N GLY A 228 33.17 -13.05 3.58
CA GLY A 228 32.94 -12.18 2.43
C GLY A 228 32.44 -10.82 2.89
N ASP A 229 33.13 -9.79 2.46
CA ASP A 229 32.81 -8.42 2.82
C ASP A 229 32.78 -7.49 1.59
N GLU A 230 32.53 -6.20 1.81
CA GLU A 230 32.44 -5.20 0.76
C GLU A 230 33.75 -5.02 -0.02
N GLU A 231 34.89 -5.11 0.66
CA GLU A 231 36.21 -4.90 0.06
C GLU A 231 36.85 -6.18 -0.48
N GLY A 232 36.28 -7.38 -0.17
CA GLY A 232 36.73 -8.63 -0.75
C GLY A 232 36.64 -9.84 0.19
N LEU A 233 37.69 -10.64 0.22
CA LEU A 233 37.77 -11.89 0.99
C LEU A 233 38.70 -11.74 2.17
N THR A 234 38.18 -12.07 3.33
CA THR A 234 38.95 -12.24 4.56
C THR A 234 38.68 -13.62 5.15
N TYR A 235 39.49 -14.05 6.07
CA TYR A 235 39.25 -15.29 6.81
C TYR A 235 39.69 -15.17 8.26
N TYR A 236 39.00 -15.92 9.13
CA TYR A 236 39.42 -16.10 10.50
C TYR A 236 40.17 -17.43 10.65
N SER A 237 41.41 -17.38 11.21
CA SER A 237 42.17 -18.57 11.55
C SER A 237 41.84 -19.00 12.97
N TYR A 238 41.26 -20.19 13.16
CA TYR A 238 40.99 -20.74 14.51
C TYR A 238 42.26 -21.03 15.31
N ARG A 239 43.36 -21.34 14.64
CA ARG A 239 44.62 -21.56 15.25
C ARG A 239 45.26 -20.28 15.78
N GLU A 240 45.31 -19.25 14.94
CA GLU A 240 45.92 -17.96 15.30
C GLU A 240 44.95 -17.02 16.02
N LYS A 241 43.67 -17.36 16.05
CA LYS A 241 42.57 -16.59 16.64
C LYS A 241 42.51 -15.15 16.16
N ARG A 242 42.77 -14.94 14.87
CA ARG A 242 42.74 -13.61 14.23
C ARG A 242 42.23 -13.66 12.82
N ILE A 243 41.72 -12.52 12.37
CA ILE A 243 41.29 -12.27 10.98
C ILE A 243 42.53 -11.94 10.13
N LYS A 244 42.51 -12.39 8.89
CA LYS A 244 43.50 -12.06 7.86
C LYS A 244 42.77 -11.77 6.54
N SER A 245 43.33 -10.87 5.74
CA SER A 245 42.79 -10.55 4.39
C SER A 245 43.53 -11.37 3.32
N ILE A 246 42.81 -11.78 2.32
CA ILE A 246 43.31 -12.40 1.08
C ILE A 246 42.83 -11.60 -0.11
N PRO A 247 43.68 -10.84 -0.78
CA PRO A 247 43.32 -10.14 -1.99
C PRO A 247 43.08 -11.11 -3.16
N ILE A 248 41.98 -10.95 -3.85
CA ILE A 248 41.68 -11.66 -5.09
C ILE A 248 41.76 -10.66 -6.22
N ARG A 249 42.75 -10.81 -7.08
CA ARG A 249 42.97 -9.93 -8.24
C ARG A 249 42.67 -10.66 -9.55
N ILE A 250 41.90 -9.99 -10.38
CA ILE A 250 41.60 -10.47 -11.75
C ILE A 250 42.04 -9.39 -12.72
N GLY A 251 43.20 -9.64 -13.35
CA GLY A 251 43.88 -8.58 -14.08
C GLY A 251 44.37 -7.47 -13.15
N ASN A 252 43.88 -6.25 -13.36
CA ASN A 252 44.22 -5.08 -12.53
C ASN A 252 43.15 -4.70 -11.51
N GLU A 253 42.06 -5.47 -11.39
CA GLU A 253 40.92 -5.18 -10.52
C GLU A 253 40.92 -6.11 -9.30
N ASP A 254 40.66 -5.55 -8.11
CA ASP A 254 40.37 -6.31 -6.90
C ASP A 254 38.93 -6.79 -6.93
N PHE A 255 38.69 -8.06 -6.59
CA PHE A 255 37.36 -8.64 -6.54
C PHE A 255 36.69 -8.31 -5.21
N LYS A 256 35.52 -7.64 -5.25
CA LYS A 256 34.84 -7.04 -4.12
C LYS A 256 33.37 -7.48 -4.03
N TYR A 257 32.67 -7.03 -2.99
CA TYR A 257 31.23 -7.22 -2.76
C TYR A 257 30.84 -8.70 -2.74
N ILE A 258 31.55 -9.52 -1.95
CA ILE A 258 31.33 -10.96 -1.89
C ILE A 258 30.12 -11.29 -1.05
N HIS A 259 29.07 -11.78 -1.68
CA HIS A 259 27.77 -12.08 -1.05
C HIS A 259 27.58 -13.55 -0.66
N ASP A 260 28.27 -14.47 -1.34
CA ASP A 260 28.22 -15.88 -0.99
C ASP A 260 29.52 -16.59 -1.35
N ILE A 261 29.86 -17.62 -0.61
CA ILE A 261 31.11 -18.35 -0.69
C ILE A 261 30.85 -19.85 -0.60
N TYR A 262 31.42 -20.62 -1.50
CA TYR A 262 31.42 -22.07 -1.46
C TYR A 262 32.82 -22.63 -1.73
N GLU A 263 33.34 -23.46 -0.83
CA GLU A 263 34.62 -24.16 -0.97
C GLU A 263 34.37 -25.62 -1.28
N THR A 264 35.00 -26.15 -2.34
CA THR A 264 34.97 -27.57 -2.70
C THR A 264 36.05 -28.36 -1.90
N ALA A 265 35.91 -29.69 -1.83
CA ALA A 265 36.93 -30.55 -1.18
C ALA A 265 38.26 -30.46 -1.93
N ASP A 266 38.30 -30.22 -3.23
CA ASP A 266 39.49 -30.06 -4.06
C ASP A 266 40.20 -28.70 -3.88
N SER A 267 39.83 -27.92 -2.85
CA SER A 267 40.39 -26.58 -2.58
C SER A 267 40.12 -25.54 -3.67
N GLU A 268 39.03 -25.65 -4.36
CA GLU A 268 38.49 -24.60 -5.21
C GLU A 268 37.48 -23.73 -4.43
N LEU A 269 37.56 -22.44 -4.57
CA LEU A 269 36.70 -21.46 -3.93
C LEU A 269 35.84 -20.76 -4.95
N TRP A 270 34.53 -20.88 -4.79
CA TRP A 270 33.56 -20.15 -5.59
C TRP A 270 33.02 -18.96 -4.81
N LEU A 271 33.01 -17.80 -5.45
CA LEU A 271 32.63 -16.53 -4.86
C LEU A 271 31.57 -15.85 -5.73
N ALA A 272 30.44 -15.55 -5.17
CA ALA A 272 29.40 -14.76 -5.82
C ALA A 272 29.50 -13.29 -5.40
N SER A 273 29.52 -12.39 -6.36
CA SER A 273 29.66 -10.95 -6.10
C SER A 273 28.49 -10.16 -6.68
N VAL A 274 28.13 -9.11 -5.99
CA VAL A 274 27.17 -8.12 -6.50
C VAL A 274 27.93 -7.08 -7.33
N GLY A 275 27.79 -7.21 -8.66
CA GLY A 275 28.36 -6.29 -9.65
C GLY A 275 29.60 -6.82 -10.37
N MET A 276 30.31 -7.81 -9.80
CA MET A 276 31.54 -8.30 -10.39
C MET A 276 31.46 -9.72 -10.96
N GLY A 277 30.29 -10.38 -10.86
CA GLY A 277 30.08 -11.73 -11.37
C GLY A 277 30.43 -12.83 -10.38
N VAL A 278 30.83 -13.97 -10.88
CA VAL A 278 31.25 -15.14 -10.11
C VAL A 278 32.75 -15.38 -10.33
N VAL A 279 33.47 -15.73 -9.29
CA VAL A 279 34.88 -16.12 -9.37
C VAL A 279 35.04 -17.54 -8.90
N LYS A 280 35.77 -18.34 -9.67
CA LYS A 280 36.33 -19.61 -9.30
C LYS A 280 37.83 -19.40 -9.02
N ALA A 281 38.24 -19.64 -7.78
CA ALA A 281 39.63 -19.45 -7.36
C ALA A 281 40.20 -20.75 -6.79
N ARG A 282 41.46 -21.03 -7.07
CA ARG A 282 42.16 -22.17 -6.52
C ARG A 282 43.00 -21.75 -5.34
N ILE A 283 42.85 -22.48 -4.24
CA ILE A 283 43.53 -22.23 -2.98
C ILE A 283 44.76 -23.13 -2.88
N ALA A 284 45.90 -22.54 -2.58
CA ALA A 284 47.14 -23.22 -2.22
C ALA A 284 47.61 -22.75 -0.84
N GLY A 285 48.85 -23.04 -0.49
CA GLY A 285 49.42 -22.65 0.79
C GLY A 285 49.13 -23.62 1.93
N THR A 286 49.52 -23.24 3.11
CA THR A 286 49.25 -24.03 4.36
C THR A 286 47.80 -23.82 4.82
N PRO A 287 47.24 -24.74 5.60
CA PRO A 287 45.89 -24.55 6.14
C PRO A 287 45.68 -23.22 6.85
N ASP A 288 46.70 -22.71 7.59
CA ASP A 288 46.58 -21.45 8.35
C ASP A 288 46.91 -20.19 7.51
N ASN A 289 47.57 -20.37 6.36
CA ASN A 289 47.90 -19.27 5.43
C ASN A 289 47.54 -19.69 4.00
N PRO A 290 46.28 -19.66 3.66
CA PRO A 290 45.80 -19.91 2.29
C PRO A 290 46.27 -18.79 1.36
N VAL A 291 46.56 -19.13 0.10
CA VAL A 291 46.94 -18.20 -0.95
C VAL A 291 46.12 -18.53 -2.19
N ILE A 292 45.57 -17.54 -2.81
CA ILE A 292 44.92 -17.70 -4.11
C ILE A 292 46.02 -17.75 -5.20
N VAL A 293 46.11 -18.88 -5.91
CA VAL A 293 47.16 -19.10 -6.93
C VAL A 293 46.61 -18.92 -8.36
N ASP A 294 45.31 -19.02 -8.49
CA ASP A 294 44.61 -18.85 -9.77
C ASP A 294 43.18 -18.39 -9.52
N ALA A 295 42.67 -17.46 -10.32
CA ALA A 295 41.31 -16.97 -10.22
C ALA A 295 40.73 -16.68 -11.57
N GLN A 296 39.64 -17.36 -11.91
CA GLN A 296 38.90 -17.17 -13.15
C GLN A 296 37.55 -16.50 -12.84
N ARG A 297 37.24 -15.44 -13.54
CA ARG A 297 35.98 -14.69 -13.44
C ARG A 297 35.00 -15.12 -14.53
N TYR A 298 33.77 -15.33 -14.13
CA TYR A 298 32.62 -15.59 -14.97
C TYR A 298 31.65 -14.43 -14.89
N ILE A 299 31.29 -13.85 -16.03
CA ILE A 299 30.38 -12.73 -16.19
C ILE A 299 29.34 -13.04 -17.26
N ILE A 300 28.20 -12.41 -17.15
CA ILE A 300 27.17 -12.44 -18.18
C ILE A 300 27.43 -11.28 -19.13
N ASN A 301 27.76 -11.59 -20.39
CA ASN A 301 28.07 -10.60 -21.44
C ASN A 301 26.81 -10.24 -22.22
N ASP A 302 25.85 -9.57 -21.63
CA ASP A 302 24.62 -9.22 -22.33
C ASP A 302 24.48 -7.70 -22.59
N GLY A 303 25.58 -6.96 -22.48
CA GLY A 303 25.65 -5.54 -22.83
C GLY A 303 24.82 -4.59 -21.91
N GLU A 304 24.00 -5.10 -21.00
CA GLU A 304 23.21 -4.32 -20.07
C GLU A 304 23.89 -4.19 -18.70
N LEU A 305 23.87 -2.99 -18.15
CA LEU A 305 24.33 -2.69 -16.80
C LEU A 305 23.45 -3.44 -15.79
N GLY A 306 24.03 -4.41 -15.09
CA GLY A 306 23.37 -5.12 -13.99
C GLY A 306 23.28 -6.63 -14.12
N SER A 307 23.84 -7.22 -15.20
CA SER A 307 23.86 -8.67 -15.41
C SER A 307 24.71 -9.45 -14.40
N ASN A 308 25.69 -8.83 -13.75
CA ASN A 308 26.68 -9.49 -12.92
C ASN A 308 26.41 -9.40 -11.40
N TYR A 309 25.15 -9.29 -11.00
CA TYR A 309 24.71 -9.25 -9.61
C TYR A 309 24.31 -10.65 -9.12
N PHE A 310 25.23 -11.36 -8.45
CA PHE A 310 24.98 -12.69 -7.92
C PHE A 310 24.90 -12.66 -6.40
N PHE A 311 23.82 -13.22 -5.85
CA PHE A 311 23.50 -13.16 -4.42
C PHE A 311 23.77 -14.46 -3.67
N THR A 312 23.65 -15.61 -4.35
CA THR A 312 23.71 -16.91 -3.68
C THR A 312 24.33 -17.98 -4.57
N ILE A 313 25.01 -18.91 -3.93
CA ILE A 313 25.57 -20.13 -4.50
C ILE A 313 24.83 -21.32 -3.88
N TYR A 314 24.25 -22.18 -4.68
CA TYR A 314 23.68 -23.43 -4.23
C TYR A 314 24.46 -24.60 -4.82
N ALA A 315 25.16 -25.34 -3.97
CA ALA A 315 25.87 -26.54 -4.35
C ALA A 315 24.97 -27.76 -4.17
N GLU A 316 24.51 -28.36 -5.24
CA GLU A 316 23.87 -29.66 -5.21
C GLU A 316 24.90 -30.77 -4.93
N ASN A 317 26.03 -30.63 -5.58
CA ASN A 317 27.29 -31.34 -5.35
C ASN A 317 28.42 -30.49 -5.94
N GLU A 318 29.67 -30.90 -5.81
CA GLU A 318 30.85 -30.14 -6.26
C GLU A 318 30.88 -29.87 -7.76
N ALA A 319 30.24 -30.75 -8.58
CA ALA A 319 30.18 -30.62 -10.02
C ALA A 319 28.92 -29.84 -10.50
N ASN A 320 27.92 -29.64 -9.66
CA ASN A 320 26.67 -29.01 -10.05
C ASN A 320 26.36 -27.83 -9.12
N LEU A 321 26.86 -26.68 -9.51
CA LEU A 321 26.70 -25.41 -8.79
C LEU A 321 25.68 -24.53 -9.51
N LEU A 322 24.75 -23.98 -8.74
CA LEU A 322 23.76 -23.01 -9.19
C LEU A 322 24.04 -21.63 -8.57
N PHE A 323 23.87 -20.60 -9.35
CA PHE A 323 24.09 -19.20 -8.96
C PHE A 323 22.83 -18.39 -9.18
N GLY A 324 22.35 -17.75 -8.12
CA GLY A 324 21.19 -16.85 -8.17
C GLY A 324 21.57 -15.44 -8.58
N ASN A 325 20.97 -14.97 -9.66
CA ASN A 325 21.27 -13.66 -10.26
C ASN A 325 20.07 -12.69 -10.12
N LYS A 326 20.37 -11.40 -10.08
CA LYS A 326 19.39 -10.33 -10.10
C LYS A 326 19.02 -9.95 -11.53
N GLY A 327 17.80 -10.26 -11.93
CA GLY A 327 17.22 -9.91 -13.24
C GLY A 327 17.30 -11.00 -14.29
N TYR A 328 18.19 -11.99 -14.11
CA TYR A 328 18.45 -13.02 -15.12
C TYR A 328 18.20 -14.46 -14.61
N GLY A 329 17.69 -14.63 -13.43
CA GLY A 329 17.29 -15.93 -12.88
C GLY A 329 18.45 -16.75 -12.33
N VAL A 330 18.48 -18.05 -12.63
CA VAL A 330 19.46 -19.01 -12.12
C VAL A 330 20.40 -19.45 -13.23
N PHE A 331 21.68 -19.46 -12.90
CA PHE A 331 22.74 -19.98 -13.78
C PHE A 331 23.35 -21.22 -13.17
N ARG A 332 23.76 -22.14 -14.04
CA ARG A 332 24.53 -23.35 -13.68
C ARG A 332 25.92 -23.23 -14.26
N TYR A 333 26.92 -23.64 -13.49
CA TYR A 333 28.25 -23.81 -14.01
C TYR A 333 28.32 -25.09 -14.86
N ASN A 334 28.77 -24.96 -16.11
CA ASN A 334 29.02 -26.08 -16.99
C ASN A 334 30.54 -26.25 -17.12
N GLY A 335 31.09 -27.33 -16.55
CA GLY A 335 32.51 -27.63 -16.60
C GLY A 335 33.03 -27.97 -18.01
N THR A 336 32.16 -28.36 -18.94
CA THR A 336 32.54 -28.67 -20.32
C THR A 336 32.78 -27.41 -21.16
N THR A 337 31.88 -26.43 -21.02
CA THR A 337 32.00 -25.13 -21.71
C THR A 337 32.83 -24.13 -20.89
N ASN A 338 33.19 -24.48 -19.67
CA ASN A 338 33.84 -23.62 -18.69
C ASN A 338 33.14 -22.25 -18.56
N GLY A 339 31.81 -22.27 -18.45
CA GLY A 339 30.98 -21.08 -18.44
C GLY A 339 29.72 -21.21 -17.58
N LEU A 340 29.02 -20.08 -17.41
CA LEU A 340 27.71 -20.04 -16.76
C LEU A 340 26.63 -20.16 -17.83
N GLU A 341 25.75 -21.14 -17.66
CA GLU A 341 24.61 -21.37 -18.55
C GLU A 341 23.29 -21.14 -17.78
N PRO A 342 22.28 -20.48 -18.36
CA PRO A 342 21.01 -20.29 -17.72
C PRO A 342 20.30 -21.64 -17.49
N VAL A 343 19.75 -21.84 -16.31
CA VAL A 343 18.96 -23.04 -15.95
C VAL A 343 17.63 -23.04 -16.70
N SER A 344 17.09 -21.87 -17.00
CA SER A 344 15.87 -21.68 -17.75
C SER A 344 16.00 -20.47 -18.67
N THR A 345 15.53 -20.61 -19.89
CA THR A 345 15.42 -19.52 -20.88
C THR A 345 14.04 -18.86 -20.82
N HIS A 346 13.14 -19.38 -19.98
CA HIS A 346 11.79 -18.86 -19.84
C HIS A 346 11.80 -17.46 -19.22
N LYS A 347 11.27 -16.49 -19.95
CA LYS A 347 11.01 -15.16 -19.42
C LYS A 347 9.68 -15.20 -18.68
N TYR A 348 9.71 -15.09 -17.38
CA TYR A 348 8.51 -14.94 -16.57
C TYR A 348 7.83 -13.61 -16.92
N GLU A 349 6.49 -13.59 -16.93
CA GLU A 349 5.69 -12.40 -17.26
C GLU A 349 6.04 -11.20 -16.38
N ASN A 350 6.46 -11.44 -15.13
CA ASN A 350 6.96 -10.43 -14.23
C ASN A 350 8.48 -10.55 -14.08
N MET A 351 9.22 -9.52 -14.51
CA MET A 351 10.69 -9.49 -14.45
C MET A 351 11.25 -9.66 -13.01
N THR A 352 10.47 -9.34 -11.97
CA THR A 352 10.90 -9.53 -10.57
C THR A 352 11.07 -10.98 -10.19
N LEU A 353 10.44 -11.92 -10.88
CA LEU A 353 10.65 -13.36 -10.70
C LEU A 353 12.07 -13.82 -11.09
N ASN A 354 12.78 -13.02 -11.85
CA ASN A 354 14.18 -13.31 -12.23
C ASN A 354 15.19 -12.85 -11.16
N ASN A 355 14.75 -12.14 -10.10
CA ASN A 355 15.61 -11.73 -8.99
C ASN A 355 15.71 -12.86 -7.98
N ILE A 356 16.72 -13.72 -8.11
CA ILE A 356 16.92 -14.88 -7.24
C ILE A 356 17.79 -14.49 -6.05
N LEU A 357 17.23 -14.58 -4.84
CA LEU A 357 17.89 -14.23 -3.58
C LEU A 357 18.34 -15.49 -2.83
N ALA A 358 17.64 -16.61 -2.98
CA ALA A 358 17.94 -17.87 -2.32
C ALA A 358 17.56 -19.05 -3.21
N ILE A 359 18.31 -20.15 -3.07
CA ILE A 359 18.07 -21.40 -3.79
C ILE A 359 18.09 -22.57 -2.80
N SER A 360 17.15 -23.48 -2.96
CA SER A 360 17.10 -24.76 -2.22
C SER A 360 16.49 -25.84 -3.09
N LYS A 361 16.34 -27.06 -2.58
CA LYS A 361 15.77 -28.19 -3.32
C LYS A 361 14.95 -29.10 -2.37
N ASP A 362 13.76 -29.52 -2.80
CA ASP A 362 12.91 -30.43 -2.04
C ASP A 362 13.30 -31.93 -2.26
N SER A 363 12.62 -32.83 -1.55
CA SER A 363 12.85 -34.28 -1.67
C SER A 363 12.40 -34.85 -3.01
N SER A 364 11.51 -34.15 -3.72
CA SER A 364 10.99 -34.54 -5.04
C SER A 364 11.83 -33.99 -6.20
N ASN A 365 13.04 -33.47 -5.90
CA ASN A 365 13.94 -32.86 -6.86
C ASN A 365 13.47 -31.52 -7.49
N ASN A 366 12.46 -30.87 -6.94
CA ASN A 366 12.08 -29.53 -7.38
C ASN A 366 13.00 -28.50 -6.75
N TYR A 367 13.44 -27.52 -7.53
CA TYR A 367 14.15 -26.37 -6.99
C TYR A 367 13.18 -25.38 -6.37
N LEU A 368 13.61 -24.78 -5.28
CA LEU A 368 12.90 -23.69 -4.59
C LEU A 368 13.72 -22.42 -4.80
N PHE A 369 13.19 -21.50 -5.58
CA PHE A 369 13.81 -20.20 -5.82
C PHE A 369 13.09 -19.12 -5.02
N GLY A 370 13.80 -18.55 -4.05
CA GLY A 370 13.34 -17.37 -3.31
C GLY A 370 13.62 -16.12 -4.14
N THR A 371 12.57 -15.35 -4.42
CA THR A 371 12.65 -14.18 -5.27
C THR A 371 12.09 -12.93 -4.61
N SER A 372 12.25 -11.77 -5.24
CA SER A 372 11.61 -10.52 -4.80
C SER A 372 10.09 -10.48 -5.02
N TYR A 373 9.51 -11.52 -5.61
CA TYR A 373 8.06 -11.57 -5.92
C TYR A 373 7.35 -12.83 -5.39
N GLY A 374 8.05 -13.72 -4.75
CA GLY A 374 7.52 -14.96 -4.18
C GLY A 374 8.52 -16.08 -4.19
N LEU A 375 8.04 -17.26 -3.80
CA LEU A 375 8.73 -18.52 -3.90
C LEU A 375 8.32 -19.22 -5.18
N ILE A 376 9.29 -19.61 -6.01
CA ILE A 376 9.06 -20.44 -7.18
C ILE A 376 9.46 -21.88 -6.83
N LYS A 377 8.51 -22.81 -6.85
CA LYS A 377 8.78 -24.25 -6.87
C LYS A 377 8.90 -24.68 -8.32
N TYR A 378 10.11 -24.94 -8.74
CA TYR A 378 10.47 -25.17 -10.14
C TYR A 378 10.80 -26.65 -10.40
N THR A 379 10.08 -27.26 -11.30
CA THR A 379 10.31 -28.62 -11.78
C THR A 379 10.94 -28.58 -13.19
N SER A 380 10.42 -27.74 -14.06
CA SER A 380 10.88 -27.54 -15.44
C SER A 380 10.40 -26.16 -15.94
N GLU A 381 10.82 -25.76 -17.15
CA GLU A 381 10.37 -24.51 -17.80
C GLU A 381 8.85 -24.41 -17.96
N THR A 382 8.20 -25.54 -18.20
CA THR A 382 6.73 -25.62 -18.41
C THR A 382 5.97 -26.00 -17.15
N SER A 383 6.67 -26.38 -16.07
CA SER A 383 6.05 -26.84 -14.82
C SER A 383 6.70 -26.15 -13.62
N TYR A 384 6.07 -25.09 -13.16
CA TYR A 384 6.45 -24.37 -11.94
C TYR A 384 5.22 -23.87 -11.20
N GLN A 385 5.36 -23.67 -9.92
CA GLN A 385 4.33 -23.05 -9.05
C GLN A 385 4.90 -21.81 -8.38
N LEU A 386 4.12 -20.73 -8.36
CA LEU A 386 4.46 -19.48 -7.69
C LEU A 386 3.62 -19.31 -6.42
N PHE A 387 4.29 -19.10 -5.30
CA PHE A 387 3.68 -18.78 -4.01
C PHE A 387 4.05 -17.35 -3.62
N ASN A 388 3.06 -16.50 -3.40
CA ASN A 388 3.26 -15.09 -3.05
C ASN A 388 2.06 -14.60 -2.20
N ALA A 389 1.96 -13.28 -1.97
CA ALA A 389 0.88 -12.71 -1.18
C ALA A 389 -0.52 -12.98 -1.77
N LYS A 390 -0.65 -13.21 -3.09
CA LYS A 390 -1.93 -13.59 -3.72
C LYS A 390 -2.37 -15.00 -3.34
N ASN A 391 -1.43 -15.86 -2.95
CA ASN A 391 -1.70 -17.22 -2.46
C ASN A 391 -1.75 -17.28 -0.93
N GLY A 392 -1.62 -16.14 -0.24
CA GLY A 392 -1.69 -16.04 1.21
C GLY A 392 -0.34 -15.96 1.94
N PHE A 393 0.80 -15.83 1.25
CA PHE A 393 2.07 -15.52 1.93
C PHE A 393 2.01 -14.13 2.58
N LEU A 394 2.67 -13.96 3.72
CA LEU A 394 2.74 -12.67 4.42
C LEU A 394 3.37 -11.57 3.55
N ASN A 395 4.34 -11.93 2.74
CA ASN A 395 5.08 -10.99 1.90
C ASN A 395 5.57 -11.67 0.62
N ASN A 396 5.85 -10.86 -0.40
CA ASN A 396 6.34 -11.38 -1.69
C ASN A 396 7.85 -11.65 -1.70
N THR A 397 8.66 -10.94 -0.92
CA THR A 397 10.11 -11.09 -0.97
C THR A 397 10.57 -12.23 -0.08
N ILE A 398 11.30 -13.20 -0.66
CA ILE A 398 11.91 -14.31 0.06
C ILE A 398 13.42 -14.10 0.08
N HIS A 399 13.95 -13.74 1.24
CA HIS A 399 15.36 -13.39 1.42
C HIS A 399 16.27 -14.59 1.59
N ALA A 400 15.80 -15.63 2.29
CA ALA A 400 16.55 -16.86 2.51
C ALA A 400 15.60 -18.06 2.63
N ILE A 401 16.13 -19.25 2.33
CA ILE A 401 15.44 -20.55 2.43
C ILE A 401 16.31 -21.49 3.23
N LEU A 402 15.86 -21.94 4.37
CA LEU A 402 16.52 -22.96 5.16
C LEU A 402 15.69 -24.24 5.23
N ARG A 403 16.34 -25.38 4.98
CA ARG A 403 15.72 -26.69 5.11
C ARG A 403 15.75 -27.12 6.57
N ASN A 404 14.59 -27.39 7.16
CA ASN A 404 14.47 -28.05 8.47
C ASN A 404 14.50 -29.57 8.35
N SER A 405 13.63 -30.13 7.48
CA SER A 405 13.62 -31.55 7.12
C SER A 405 13.54 -31.75 5.60
N SER A 406 13.26 -32.96 5.11
CA SER A 406 13.22 -33.29 3.68
C SER A 406 12.32 -32.36 2.85
N ASP A 407 11.14 -32.04 3.40
CA ASP A 407 10.11 -31.25 2.69
C ASP A 407 9.59 -30.06 3.53
N ASP A 408 10.17 -29.83 4.70
CA ASP A 408 9.85 -28.72 5.60
C ASP A 408 10.93 -27.63 5.49
N PHE A 409 10.54 -26.44 5.04
CA PHE A 409 11.41 -25.31 4.78
C PHE A 409 10.95 -24.07 5.54
N TRP A 410 11.91 -23.28 6.00
CA TRP A 410 11.68 -21.99 6.57
C TRP A 410 12.18 -20.90 5.62
N LEU A 411 11.32 -19.91 5.38
CA LEU A 411 11.54 -18.80 4.48
C LEU A 411 11.52 -17.50 5.26
N SER A 412 12.51 -16.64 5.05
CA SER A 412 12.52 -15.31 5.64
C SER A 412 12.00 -14.25 4.66
N THR A 413 11.21 -13.30 5.17
CA THR A 413 10.54 -12.26 4.37
C THR A 413 10.69 -10.86 5.00
N ASN A 414 10.12 -9.82 4.39
CA ASN A 414 10.06 -8.48 4.99
C ASN A 414 9.01 -8.35 6.12
N LEU A 415 8.13 -9.34 6.31
CA LEU A 415 7.04 -9.27 7.30
C LEU A 415 6.99 -10.50 8.23
N GLY A 416 8.10 -11.19 8.39
CA GLY A 416 8.18 -12.37 9.26
C GLY A 416 8.74 -13.59 8.56
N LEU A 417 8.48 -14.75 9.13
CA LEU A 417 8.94 -16.03 8.65
C LEU A 417 7.79 -16.88 8.15
N ILE A 418 8.06 -17.72 7.17
CA ILE A 418 7.10 -18.70 6.64
C ILE A 418 7.71 -20.09 6.80
N ASN A 419 7.02 -20.98 7.46
CA ASN A 419 7.31 -22.41 7.43
C ASN A 419 6.49 -23.03 6.30
N PHE A 420 7.12 -23.73 5.36
CA PHE A 420 6.52 -24.23 4.13
C PHE A 420 6.78 -25.75 3.96
N ASP A 421 5.71 -26.52 3.92
CA ASP A 421 5.73 -27.93 3.56
C ASP A 421 5.60 -28.07 2.03
N THR A 422 6.69 -28.44 1.37
CA THR A 422 6.74 -28.53 -0.10
C THR A 422 5.97 -29.72 -0.65
N LYS A 423 5.75 -30.77 0.13
CA LYS A 423 5.02 -31.97 -0.29
C LYS A 423 3.51 -31.72 -0.34
N ARG A 424 2.99 -31.00 0.65
CA ARG A 424 1.57 -30.67 0.75
C ARG A 424 1.24 -29.33 0.11
N ASN A 425 2.25 -28.49 -0.17
CA ASN A 425 2.13 -27.08 -0.58
C ASN A 425 1.34 -26.23 0.42
N VAL A 426 1.51 -26.52 1.71
CA VAL A 426 0.90 -25.75 2.81
C VAL A 426 1.96 -24.95 3.55
N PHE A 427 1.55 -23.85 4.14
CA PHE A 427 2.47 -22.96 4.83
C PHE A 427 1.86 -22.36 6.09
N ARG A 428 2.73 -22.01 7.02
CA ARG A 428 2.39 -21.28 8.24
C ARG A 428 3.26 -20.04 8.34
N SER A 429 2.62 -18.92 8.58
CA SER A 429 3.28 -17.62 8.74
C SER A 429 3.49 -17.31 10.21
N TYR A 430 4.65 -16.70 10.51
CA TYR A 430 5.04 -16.25 11.84
C TYR A 430 5.42 -14.78 11.77
N GLY A 431 4.81 -13.96 12.61
CA GLY A 431 5.03 -12.53 12.64
C GLY A 431 5.21 -11.97 14.05
N PHE A 432 5.03 -10.69 14.21
CA PHE A 432 5.12 -10.03 15.52
C PHE A 432 4.14 -10.62 16.55
N GLY A 433 2.93 -11.01 16.10
CA GLY A 433 1.93 -11.66 16.95
C GLY A 433 2.34 -13.03 17.47
N ASP A 434 3.29 -13.71 16.82
CA ASP A 434 3.85 -15.00 17.23
C ASP A 434 5.10 -14.83 18.12
N GLY A 435 5.41 -13.61 18.57
CA GLY A 435 6.54 -13.31 19.44
C GLY A 435 7.85 -12.98 18.71
N LEU A 436 7.83 -12.82 17.38
CA LEU A 436 8.98 -12.35 16.63
C LEU A 436 9.24 -10.86 16.93
N LYS A 437 10.42 -10.54 17.48
CA LYS A 437 10.88 -9.15 17.67
C LYS A 437 11.70 -8.64 16.48
N VAL A 438 12.13 -9.55 15.61
CA VAL A 438 12.78 -9.28 14.33
C VAL A 438 11.84 -9.79 13.25
N VAL A 439 11.26 -8.91 12.47
CA VAL A 439 10.23 -9.27 11.46
C VAL A 439 10.64 -8.95 10.03
N GLU A 440 11.59 -8.05 9.84
CA GLU A 440 12.15 -7.71 8.53
C GLU A 440 13.54 -8.33 8.40
N PHE A 441 13.70 -9.27 7.47
CA PHE A 441 14.90 -10.06 7.30
C PHE A 441 15.76 -9.54 6.14
N SER A 442 17.02 -9.98 6.13
CA SER A 442 18.05 -9.54 5.17
C SER A 442 18.39 -10.66 4.18
N ASP A 443 18.75 -10.26 2.93
CA ASP A 443 19.15 -11.20 1.88
C ASP A 443 20.33 -12.07 2.32
N GLY A 444 20.21 -13.39 2.17
CA GLY A 444 21.26 -14.35 2.46
C GLY A 444 21.59 -14.52 3.95
N ALA A 445 21.03 -13.72 4.85
CA ALA A 445 21.30 -13.76 6.29
C ALA A 445 20.62 -14.95 6.97
N ALA A 446 21.07 -16.16 6.69
CA ALA A 446 20.49 -17.38 7.24
C ALA A 446 21.55 -18.45 7.43
N PHE A 447 21.40 -19.24 8.49
CA PHE A 447 22.33 -20.33 8.81
C PHE A 447 21.58 -21.48 9.49
N ARG A 448 21.90 -22.72 9.13
CA ARG A 448 21.43 -23.94 9.78
C ARG A 448 22.58 -24.62 10.50
N ASP A 449 22.47 -24.74 11.81
CA ASP A 449 23.40 -25.58 12.57
C ASP A 449 23.09 -27.08 12.35
N SER A 450 23.97 -27.77 11.66
CA SER A 450 23.79 -29.19 11.36
C SER A 450 23.83 -30.10 12.58
N ARG A 451 24.40 -29.66 13.71
CA ARG A 451 24.54 -30.43 14.96
C ARG A 451 23.24 -30.45 15.77
N THR A 452 22.60 -29.29 15.88
CA THR A 452 21.38 -29.13 16.70
C THR A 452 20.11 -29.06 15.86
N GLY A 453 20.25 -28.87 14.56
CA GLY A 453 19.13 -28.55 13.67
C GLY A 453 18.56 -27.15 13.83
N THR A 454 19.18 -26.31 14.67
CA THR A 454 18.71 -24.93 14.88
C THR A 454 18.88 -24.09 13.62
N LEU A 455 17.83 -23.36 13.26
CA LEU A 455 17.80 -22.44 12.14
C LEU A 455 17.96 -20.99 12.66
N PHE A 456 18.78 -20.21 11.98
CA PHE A 456 19.01 -18.79 12.32
C PHE A 456 18.69 -17.91 11.11
N PHE A 457 17.99 -16.80 11.36
CA PHE A 457 17.66 -15.79 10.34
C PHE A 457 18.03 -14.40 10.86
N GLY A 458 18.78 -13.65 10.07
CA GLY A 458 19.19 -12.28 10.37
C GLY A 458 18.29 -11.24 9.72
N GLY A 459 18.04 -10.17 10.45
CA GLY A 459 17.21 -9.06 10.00
C GLY A 459 17.74 -7.69 10.39
N ILE A 460 16.91 -6.68 10.23
CA ILE A 460 17.32 -5.27 10.40
C ILE A 460 17.87 -4.99 11.80
N ASN A 461 17.27 -5.57 12.84
CA ASN A 461 17.58 -5.26 14.24
C ASN A 461 18.08 -6.46 15.06
N GLY A 462 18.35 -7.61 14.42
CA GLY A 462 18.79 -8.78 15.18
C GLY A 462 18.71 -10.09 14.43
N VAL A 463 18.66 -11.17 15.21
CA VAL A 463 18.61 -12.55 14.74
C VAL A 463 17.45 -13.30 15.37
N VAL A 464 16.81 -14.16 14.59
CA VAL A 464 15.84 -15.15 15.09
C VAL A 464 16.45 -16.53 15.00
N ALA A 465 16.39 -17.28 16.11
CA ALA A 465 16.77 -18.68 16.18
C ALA A 465 15.52 -19.54 16.34
N ILE A 466 15.44 -20.64 15.59
CA ILE A 466 14.30 -21.57 15.57
C ILE A 466 14.82 -22.99 15.82
N ARG A 467 14.18 -23.70 16.73
CA ARG A 467 14.45 -25.12 17.01
C ARG A 467 13.13 -25.90 17.07
N ALA A 468 13.09 -27.04 16.43
CA ALA A 468 11.97 -27.94 16.53
C ALA A 468 11.95 -28.63 17.91
N ASP A 469 10.87 -28.51 18.67
CA ASP A 469 10.74 -29.11 20.01
C ASP A 469 10.21 -30.53 19.98
N GLY A 470 9.95 -31.10 18.80
CA GLY A 470 9.56 -32.52 18.60
C GLY A 470 8.20 -32.89 19.19
N ARG A 471 7.34 -31.94 19.47
CA ARG A 471 6.01 -32.18 20.04
C ARG A 471 4.97 -32.29 18.93
N PRO A 472 3.98 -33.20 19.03
CA PRO A 472 2.93 -33.30 18.04
C PRO A 472 2.00 -32.08 18.13
N GLU A 473 1.64 -31.51 16.99
CA GLU A 473 0.67 -30.45 16.89
C GLU A 473 -0.74 -30.98 17.22
N GLN A 474 -1.43 -30.31 18.15
CA GLN A 474 -2.79 -30.65 18.48
C GLN A 474 -3.73 -30.03 17.43
N LEU A 475 -4.43 -30.88 16.68
CA LEU A 475 -5.45 -30.44 15.74
C LEU A 475 -6.61 -29.77 16.48
N TYR A 476 -6.75 -28.48 16.28
CA TYR A 476 -7.89 -27.71 16.77
C TYR A 476 -8.52 -26.92 15.63
N MET A 477 -9.78 -27.20 15.34
CA MET A 477 -10.58 -26.52 14.33
C MET A 477 -11.73 -25.81 15.02
N PRO A 478 -11.55 -24.54 15.46
CA PRO A 478 -12.58 -23.80 16.18
C PRO A 478 -13.82 -23.56 15.31
N PRO A 479 -15.01 -23.48 15.92
CA PRO A 479 -16.20 -23.05 15.20
C PRO A 479 -16.09 -21.60 14.74
N VAL A 480 -16.79 -21.28 13.67
CA VAL A 480 -16.96 -19.89 13.22
C VAL A 480 -18.13 -19.27 13.99
N TYR A 481 -17.86 -18.13 14.59
CA TYR A 481 -18.86 -17.29 15.25
C TYR A 481 -19.13 -16.07 14.41
N PHE A 482 -20.41 -15.71 14.28
CA PHE A 482 -20.80 -14.43 13.73
C PHE A 482 -20.82 -13.40 14.87
N ASP A 483 -20.07 -12.31 14.75
CA ASP A 483 -19.76 -11.41 15.86
C ASP A 483 -20.46 -10.05 15.72
N LYS A 484 -20.21 -9.32 14.63
CA LYS A 484 -20.66 -7.96 14.44
C LYS A 484 -21.52 -7.80 13.21
N LEU A 485 -22.47 -6.89 13.31
CA LEU A 485 -23.26 -6.42 12.21
C LEU A 485 -22.95 -4.93 11.99
N SER A 486 -22.68 -4.54 10.74
CA SER A 486 -22.65 -3.12 10.39
C SER A 486 -23.75 -2.85 9.38
N ILE A 487 -24.51 -1.78 9.59
CA ILE A 487 -25.57 -1.33 8.69
C ILE A 487 -25.24 0.11 8.30
N PHE A 488 -25.09 0.38 6.99
CA PHE A 488 -24.64 1.67 6.46
C PHE A 488 -23.32 2.21 7.08
N GLY A 489 -22.44 1.30 7.51
CA GLY A 489 -21.16 1.65 8.14
C GLY A 489 -21.21 1.85 9.65
N GLU A 490 -22.38 1.92 10.25
CA GLU A 490 -22.55 1.96 11.71
C GLU A 490 -22.54 0.54 12.30
N GLN A 491 -21.82 0.33 13.40
CA GLN A 491 -21.67 -0.97 14.04
C GLN A 491 -22.80 -1.20 15.04
N TYR A 492 -23.37 -2.40 15.00
CA TYR A 492 -24.43 -2.88 15.90
C TYR A 492 -24.03 -4.23 16.51
N ASN A 493 -24.58 -4.52 17.67
CA ASN A 493 -24.48 -5.85 18.25
C ASN A 493 -25.37 -6.82 17.45
N LEU A 494 -24.78 -7.85 16.87
CA LEU A 494 -25.51 -8.83 16.08
C LEU A 494 -26.68 -9.45 16.87
N GLY A 495 -26.50 -9.69 18.18
CA GLY A 495 -27.51 -10.30 19.05
C GLY A 495 -28.83 -9.53 19.13
N GLU A 496 -28.84 -8.22 18.90
CA GLU A 496 -30.05 -7.39 18.92
C GLU A 496 -30.96 -7.66 17.71
N PHE A 497 -30.37 -8.13 16.60
CA PHE A 497 -31.07 -8.44 15.35
C PHE A 497 -31.34 -9.92 15.17
N LEU A 498 -30.79 -10.78 16.06
CA LEU A 498 -30.99 -12.23 16.00
C LEU A 498 -32.30 -12.66 16.66
N THR A 499 -33.04 -13.47 15.95
CA THR A 499 -34.20 -14.19 16.53
C THR A 499 -33.94 -15.69 16.49
N ARG A 500 -33.97 -16.35 17.63
CA ARG A 500 -33.77 -17.81 17.71
C ARG A 500 -35.06 -18.51 17.35
N LYS A 501 -35.09 -19.23 16.25
CA LYS A 501 -36.18 -20.11 15.83
C LYS A 501 -35.70 -21.56 15.89
N LYS A 502 -36.15 -22.35 16.90
CA LYS A 502 -35.70 -23.72 17.18
C LYS A 502 -34.18 -23.79 17.33
N GLU A 503 -33.43 -24.34 16.42
CA GLU A 503 -31.98 -24.47 16.47
C GLU A 503 -31.22 -23.50 15.53
N THR A 504 -31.94 -22.70 14.75
CA THR A 504 -31.34 -21.75 13.78
C THR A 504 -31.48 -20.30 14.25
N GLU A 505 -30.41 -19.57 14.17
CA GLU A 505 -30.37 -18.12 14.40
C GLU A 505 -30.68 -17.40 13.08
N VAL A 506 -31.64 -16.47 13.14
CA VAL A 506 -32.09 -15.70 11.98
C VAL A 506 -31.83 -14.21 12.24
N LEU A 507 -31.00 -13.61 11.39
CA LEU A 507 -30.76 -12.18 11.35
C LEU A 507 -31.91 -11.49 10.62
N ASN A 508 -32.64 -10.64 11.31
CA ASN A 508 -33.77 -9.93 10.73
C ASN A 508 -33.39 -8.48 10.45
N LEU A 509 -33.43 -8.08 9.17
CA LEU A 509 -33.17 -6.73 8.69
C LEU A 509 -34.44 -6.14 8.10
N GLN A 510 -34.60 -4.84 8.21
CA GLN A 510 -35.67 -4.11 7.55
C GLN A 510 -35.35 -3.91 6.06
N TYR A 511 -36.33 -3.62 5.25
CA TYR A 511 -36.18 -3.47 3.80
C TYR A 511 -35.21 -2.34 3.40
N ASP A 512 -35.08 -1.32 4.24
CA ASP A 512 -34.18 -0.19 4.06
C ASP A 512 -32.75 -0.46 4.57
N GLN A 513 -32.56 -1.53 5.35
CA GLN A 513 -31.27 -2.00 5.86
C GLN A 513 -30.58 -2.95 4.86
N ASN A 514 -30.57 -2.58 3.59
CA ASN A 514 -30.11 -3.42 2.47
C ASN A 514 -28.60 -3.26 2.12
N PHE A 515 -27.90 -2.41 2.86
CA PHE A 515 -26.46 -2.27 2.85
C PHE A 515 -25.93 -2.65 4.23
N PHE A 516 -25.36 -3.84 4.33
CA PHE A 516 -24.87 -4.34 5.60
C PHE A 516 -23.61 -5.20 5.42
N SER A 517 -22.83 -5.32 6.49
CA SER A 517 -21.74 -6.27 6.57
C SER A 517 -21.87 -7.13 7.83
N VAL A 518 -21.51 -8.39 7.67
CA VAL A 518 -21.47 -9.35 8.76
C VAL A 518 -20.02 -9.76 8.98
N SER A 519 -19.53 -9.58 10.22
CA SER A 519 -18.24 -10.08 10.63
C SER A 519 -18.38 -11.47 11.25
N PHE A 520 -17.39 -12.29 10.99
CA PHE A 520 -17.31 -13.66 11.54
C PHE A 520 -15.86 -13.94 11.94
N ALA A 521 -15.65 -14.78 12.91
CA ALA A 521 -14.33 -15.16 13.36
C ALA A 521 -14.29 -16.63 13.78
N SER A 522 -13.19 -17.30 13.45
CA SER A 522 -12.79 -18.53 14.11
C SER A 522 -11.77 -18.17 15.19
N VAL A 523 -12.07 -18.51 16.44
CA VAL A 523 -11.22 -18.13 17.57
C VAL A 523 -10.12 -19.17 17.75
N ASP A 524 -9.08 -19.06 16.92
CA ASP A 524 -7.83 -19.80 17.06
C ASP A 524 -6.71 -18.84 17.47
N TYR A 525 -6.29 -18.91 18.73
CA TYR A 525 -5.26 -18.01 19.28
C TYR A 525 -3.85 -18.37 18.82
N LEU A 526 -3.64 -19.60 18.32
CA LEU A 526 -2.34 -20.08 17.88
C LEU A 526 -2.15 -20.00 16.38
N ASN A 527 -3.22 -20.29 15.61
CA ASN A 527 -3.13 -20.46 14.16
C ASN A 527 -4.12 -19.58 13.37
N GLY A 528 -4.80 -18.64 14.02
CA GLY A 528 -5.85 -17.84 13.40
C GLY A 528 -5.39 -17.06 12.18
N ASN A 529 -4.14 -16.61 12.16
CA ASN A 529 -3.54 -15.90 11.01
C ASN A 529 -3.31 -16.78 9.77
N ASN A 530 -3.43 -18.12 9.93
CA ASN A 530 -3.22 -19.09 8.85
C ASN A 530 -4.53 -19.62 8.29
N CYS A 531 -5.66 -18.95 8.58
CA CYS A 531 -6.99 -19.31 8.11
C CYS A 531 -7.37 -18.48 6.88
N THR A 532 -7.79 -19.16 5.83
CA THR A 532 -8.40 -18.56 4.64
C THR A 532 -9.89 -18.78 4.67
N TYR A 533 -10.68 -17.72 4.67
CA TYR A 533 -12.14 -17.81 4.74
C TYR A 533 -12.76 -17.94 3.36
N PHE A 534 -13.83 -18.72 3.28
CA PHE A 534 -14.68 -18.83 2.10
C PHE A 534 -16.12 -18.57 2.51
N TYR A 535 -16.84 -17.82 1.72
CA TYR A 535 -18.26 -17.60 1.96
C TYR A 535 -19.09 -17.88 0.72
N LYS A 536 -20.38 -18.14 0.95
CA LYS A 536 -21.38 -18.31 -0.08
C LYS A 536 -22.71 -17.81 0.45
N LEU A 537 -23.38 -16.95 -0.31
CA LEU A 537 -24.71 -16.45 0.03
C LEU A 537 -25.76 -17.17 -0.82
N LYS A 538 -26.36 -18.24 -0.25
CA LYS A 538 -27.50 -18.93 -0.89
C LYS A 538 -28.68 -17.98 -1.02
N GLY A 539 -29.33 -18.00 -2.17
CA GLY A 539 -30.38 -17.05 -2.54
C GLY A 539 -29.87 -15.92 -3.46
N LEU A 540 -28.53 -15.69 -3.48
CA LEU A 540 -27.90 -14.77 -4.40
C LEU A 540 -26.97 -15.49 -5.39
N SER A 541 -26.08 -16.35 -4.89
CA SER A 541 -25.14 -17.13 -5.69
C SER A 541 -24.85 -18.47 -5.07
N ASP A 542 -24.65 -19.49 -5.91
CA ASP A 542 -24.27 -20.86 -5.47
C ASP A 542 -22.76 -21.12 -5.53
N GLN A 543 -21.95 -20.12 -5.82
CA GLN A 543 -20.49 -20.26 -5.87
C GLN A 543 -19.85 -19.85 -4.55
N TRP A 544 -18.79 -20.56 -4.16
CA TRP A 544 -17.93 -20.18 -3.05
C TRP A 544 -16.99 -19.06 -3.48
N VAL A 545 -16.93 -18.01 -2.69
CA VAL A 545 -16.03 -16.87 -2.89
C VAL A 545 -14.90 -16.98 -1.88
N ASN A 546 -13.66 -16.87 -2.34
CA ASN A 546 -12.49 -16.79 -1.48
C ASN A 546 -12.38 -15.36 -0.91
N ASN A 547 -12.43 -15.24 0.40
CA ASN A 547 -12.35 -13.98 1.15
C ASN A 547 -10.93 -13.71 1.71
N GLY A 548 -9.98 -14.60 1.45
CA GLY A 548 -8.63 -14.50 2.03
C GLY A 548 -8.65 -14.58 3.55
N SER A 549 -7.89 -13.73 4.21
CA SER A 549 -7.85 -13.59 5.68
C SER A 549 -8.93 -12.66 6.24
N GLU A 550 -9.73 -12.02 5.38
CA GLU A 550 -10.76 -11.08 5.80
C GLU A 550 -11.89 -11.79 6.56
N SER A 551 -12.17 -11.32 7.76
CA SER A 551 -13.17 -11.88 8.69
C SER A 551 -14.53 -11.18 8.58
N GLY A 552 -14.89 -10.61 7.44
CA GLY A 552 -16.17 -9.96 7.21
C GLY A 552 -16.55 -9.90 5.75
N VAL A 553 -17.85 -9.92 5.48
CA VAL A 553 -18.41 -9.77 4.12
C VAL A 553 -19.44 -8.66 4.12
N SER A 554 -19.39 -7.85 3.06
CA SER A 554 -20.31 -6.73 2.86
C SER A 554 -21.26 -7.04 1.70
N PHE A 555 -22.53 -6.75 1.91
CA PHE A 555 -23.58 -6.90 0.93
C PHE A 555 -24.22 -5.55 0.66
N THR A 556 -24.41 -5.24 -0.62
CA THR A 556 -24.94 -3.95 -1.05
C THR A 556 -26.20 -4.15 -1.89
N ASN A 557 -27.18 -3.31 -1.67
CA ASN A 557 -28.42 -3.29 -2.43
C ASN A 557 -29.13 -4.65 -2.50
N MET A 558 -29.24 -5.31 -1.35
CA MET A 558 -29.89 -6.61 -1.23
C MET A 558 -31.39 -6.47 -1.36
N ALA A 559 -32.00 -7.32 -2.16
CA ALA A 559 -33.45 -7.36 -2.33
C ALA A 559 -34.12 -7.97 -1.06
N PRO A 560 -35.38 -7.62 -0.77
CA PRO A 560 -36.16 -8.33 0.25
C PRO A 560 -36.21 -9.83 -0.03
N GLY A 561 -36.08 -10.63 1.00
CA GLY A 561 -36.07 -12.09 0.87
C GLY A 561 -35.32 -12.80 1.98
N GLU A 562 -35.21 -14.13 1.85
CA GLU A 562 -34.46 -14.96 2.78
C GLU A 562 -33.20 -15.49 2.10
N TYR A 563 -32.07 -15.25 2.76
CA TYR A 563 -30.75 -15.63 2.30
C TYR A 563 -30.09 -16.49 3.38
N THR A 564 -29.14 -17.34 3.00
CA THR A 564 -28.34 -18.07 3.96
C THR A 564 -26.87 -17.82 3.67
N LEU A 565 -26.22 -17.08 4.57
CA LEU A 565 -24.76 -16.90 4.54
C LEU A 565 -24.12 -18.18 5.08
N LEU A 566 -23.37 -18.84 4.23
CA LEU A 566 -22.54 -20.00 4.57
C LEU A 566 -21.10 -19.56 4.64
N VAL A 567 -20.41 -19.90 5.71
CA VAL A 567 -19.00 -19.60 5.92
C VAL A 567 -18.27 -20.88 6.28
N LYS A 568 -17.12 -21.08 5.70
CA LYS A 568 -16.13 -22.07 6.08
C LYS A 568 -14.75 -21.45 6.00
N TYR A 569 -13.78 -22.03 6.66
CA TYR A 569 -12.39 -21.64 6.49
C TYR A 569 -11.52 -22.86 6.19
N TYR A 570 -10.44 -22.60 5.50
CA TYR A 570 -9.35 -23.54 5.29
C TYR A 570 -8.18 -23.13 6.19
N ASN A 571 -7.69 -24.05 7.01
CA ASN A 571 -6.51 -23.82 7.84
C ASN A 571 -5.31 -24.46 7.14
N SER A 572 -4.37 -23.60 6.73
CA SER A 572 -3.18 -24.03 5.98
C SER A 572 -2.19 -24.83 6.82
N VAL A 573 -2.22 -24.69 8.16
CA VAL A 573 -1.36 -25.48 9.07
C VAL A 573 -1.76 -26.95 9.10
N PHE A 574 -3.06 -27.20 9.13
CA PHE A 574 -3.60 -28.58 9.23
C PHE A 574 -3.99 -29.18 7.89
N ASP A 575 -3.92 -28.41 6.81
CA ASP A 575 -4.41 -28.78 5.48
C ASP A 575 -5.85 -29.30 5.53
N LYS A 576 -6.71 -28.57 6.24
CA LYS A 576 -8.10 -28.97 6.47
C LYS A 576 -9.07 -27.81 6.30
N GLU A 577 -10.25 -28.15 5.77
CA GLU A 577 -11.41 -27.27 5.80
C GLU A 577 -12.21 -27.49 7.08
N SER A 578 -12.77 -26.40 7.60
CA SER A 578 -13.73 -26.45 8.71
C SER A 578 -15.08 -27.00 8.27
N ASP A 579 -15.95 -27.29 9.23
CA ASP A 579 -17.37 -27.45 8.97
C ASP A 579 -17.96 -26.16 8.37
N VAL A 580 -19.11 -26.30 7.72
CA VAL A 580 -19.82 -25.16 7.13
C VAL A 580 -20.78 -24.57 8.17
N TYR A 581 -20.57 -23.30 8.50
CA TYR A 581 -21.41 -22.55 9.44
C TYR A 581 -22.40 -21.70 8.66
N SER A 582 -23.61 -21.53 9.20
CA SER A 582 -24.69 -20.84 8.50
C SER A 582 -25.35 -19.78 9.37
N LEU A 583 -25.62 -18.63 8.76
CA LEU A 583 -26.45 -17.58 9.31
C LEU A 583 -27.58 -17.29 8.33
N VAL A 584 -28.83 -17.46 8.78
CA VAL A 584 -29.99 -17.11 7.96
C VAL A 584 -30.22 -15.60 8.07
N ILE A 585 -30.32 -14.93 6.93
CA ILE A 585 -30.52 -13.47 6.84
C ILE A 585 -31.87 -13.24 6.17
N ARG A 586 -32.76 -12.57 6.87
CA ARG A 586 -34.08 -12.23 6.36
C ARG A 586 -34.23 -10.72 6.24
N ILE A 587 -34.38 -10.24 5.02
CA ILE A 587 -34.66 -8.84 4.72
C ILE A 587 -36.17 -8.71 4.52
N GLY A 588 -36.78 -7.90 5.36
CA GLY A 588 -38.23 -7.70 5.34
C GLY A 588 -38.71 -7.05 4.04
N ASP A 589 -39.95 -7.35 3.67
CA ASP A 589 -40.57 -6.69 2.54
C ASP A 589 -40.85 -5.21 2.88
N PRO A 590 -40.72 -4.31 1.90
CA PRO A 590 -41.09 -2.92 2.08
C PRO A 590 -42.57 -2.80 2.39
N TRP A 591 -42.91 -1.84 3.26
CA TRP A 591 -44.29 -1.63 3.68
C TRP A 591 -45.29 -1.50 2.51
N TYR A 592 -44.77 -0.97 1.39
CA TYR A 592 -45.58 -0.82 0.15
C TYR A 592 -45.78 -2.10 -0.64
N ALA A 593 -45.04 -3.17 -0.37
CA ALA A 593 -45.22 -4.52 -0.92
C ALA A 593 -45.92 -5.48 0.05
N SER A 594 -46.39 -4.99 1.20
CA SER A 594 -47.17 -5.78 2.15
C SER A 594 -48.61 -6.06 1.63
N TRP A 595 -49.22 -7.16 2.10
CA TRP A 595 -50.58 -7.56 1.66
C TRP A 595 -51.63 -6.44 1.88
N TRP A 596 -51.48 -5.68 2.98
CA TRP A 596 -52.36 -4.55 3.27
C TRP A 596 -52.10 -3.35 2.35
N ALA A 597 -50.82 -3.15 1.90
CA ALA A 597 -50.51 -2.10 0.91
C ALA A 597 -51.12 -2.43 -0.44
N TYR A 598 -51.06 -3.69 -0.88
CA TYR A 598 -51.78 -4.11 -2.08
C TYR A 598 -53.29 -3.91 -1.95
N LEU A 599 -53.86 -4.11 -0.74
CA LEU A 599 -55.26 -3.84 -0.48
C LEU A 599 -55.56 -2.34 -0.61
N ILE A 600 -54.67 -1.49 -0.10
CA ILE A 600 -54.75 -0.03 -0.25
C ILE A 600 -54.62 0.35 -1.76
N TYR A 601 -53.64 -0.26 -2.47
CA TYR A 601 -53.48 0.00 -3.90
C TYR A 601 -54.70 -0.42 -4.70
N ALA A 602 -55.29 -1.58 -4.41
CA ALA A 602 -56.54 -2.02 -5.01
C ALA A 602 -57.68 -1.06 -4.70
N LEU A 603 -57.80 -0.59 -3.43
CA LEU A 603 -58.81 0.41 -3.04
C LEU A 603 -58.57 1.76 -3.73
N CYS A 604 -57.27 2.22 -3.77
CA CYS A 604 -56.92 3.43 -4.51
C CYS A 604 -57.22 3.29 -6.02
N LEU A 605 -56.94 2.12 -6.59
CA LEU A 605 -57.21 1.84 -8.00
C LEU A 605 -58.71 1.83 -8.30
N LEU A 606 -59.52 1.24 -7.39
CA LEU A 606 -60.97 1.29 -7.46
C LEU A 606 -61.54 2.72 -7.31
N LEU A 607 -60.93 3.47 -6.38
CA LEU A 607 -61.30 4.88 -6.16
C LEU A 607 -60.87 5.75 -7.35
N LEU A 608 -59.64 5.48 -7.90
CA LEU A 608 -59.16 6.11 -9.14
C LEU A 608 -60.05 5.75 -10.33
N ALA A 609 -60.48 4.48 -10.46
CA ALA A 609 -61.41 4.02 -11.48
C ALA A 609 -62.77 4.71 -11.34
N ALA A 610 -63.26 4.80 -10.09
CA ALA A 610 -64.50 5.54 -9.81
C ALA A 610 -64.37 7.04 -10.09
N LEU A 611 -63.21 7.65 -9.75
CA LEU A 611 -62.92 9.06 -10.07
C LEU A 611 -62.68 9.25 -11.57
N LEU A 612 -62.05 8.30 -12.27
CA LEU A 612 -61.91 8.32 -13.73
C LEU A 612 -63.24 8.17 -14.44
N ILE A 613 -64.09 7.25 -13.96
CA ILE A 613 -65.45 7.08 -14.48
C ILE A 613 -66.23 8.36 -14.23
N ARG A 614 -66.18 8.93 -13.02
CA ARG A 614 -66.79 10.21 -12.67
C ARG A 614 -66.15 11.36 -13.46
N SER A 615 -64.82 11.39 -13.61
CA SER A 615 -64.09 12.35 -14.44
C SER A 615 -64.38 12.20 -15.92
N PHE A 616 -64.56 10.97 -16.43
CA PHE A 616 -64.95 10.69 -17.80
C PHE A 616 -66.37 11.19 -18.08
N ILE A 617 -67.26 10.98 -17.12
CA ILE A 617 -68.59 11.50 -17.15
C ILE A 617 -68.61 13.05 -17.09
N LEU A 618 -67.76 13.65 -16.30
CA LEU A 618 -67.55 15.09 -16.17
C LEU A 618 -66.73 15.70 -17.32
N ARG A 619 -65.71 14.96 -17.85
CA ARG A 619 -64.85 15.39 -18.97
C ARG A 619 -65.47 15.30 -20.32
N SER A 620 -66.50 14.46 -20.49
CA SER A 620 -67.38 14.49 -21.71
C SER A 620 -67.97 15.86 -21.88
N LYS A 621 -68.05 16.63 -20.80
CA LYS A 621 -68.56 18.00 -20.83
C LYS A 621 -67.48 19.10 -20.93
N ARG A 622 -66.20 18.79 -20.64
CA ARG A 622 -65.14 19.81 -20.63
C ARG A 622 -64.09 19.69 -21.72
N LYS A 623 -64.11 18.69 -22.57
CA LYS A 623 -63.05 18.29 -23.50
C LYS A 623 -62.73 19.22 -24.66
N LYS A 624 -63.25 20.44 -24.68
CA LYS A 624 -62.96 21.40 -25.75
C LYS A 624 -62.03 22.55 -25.44
N GLN A 625 -61.55 22.70 -24.21
CA GLN A 625 -60.81 23.91 -23.82
C GLN A 625 -59.37 23.73 -23.31
N GLU A 626 -58.88 22.48 -23.02
CA GLU A 626 -57.57 22.27 -22.34
C GLU A 626 -56.43 21.76 -23.24
N LEU A 627 -56.73 21.55 -24.55
CA LEU A 627 -55.71 20.96 -25.44
C LEU A 627 -54.61 21.96 -25.89
N LEU A 628 -54.75 23.22 -25.57
CA LEU A 628 -53.81 24.26 -26.00
C LEU A 628 -52.73 24.64 -25.00
N ASN A 629 -52.91 24.35 -23.72
CA ASN A 629 -51.94 24.79 -22.69
C ASN A 629 -50.87 23.77 -22.33
N GLU A 630 -50.99 22.53 -22.76
CA GLU A 630 -50.04 21.47 -22.38
C GLU A 630 -48.84 21.34 -23.32
N ILE A 631 -48.95 21.84 -24.51
CA ILE A 631 -47.88 21.76 -25.53
C ILE A 631 -46.75 22.76 -25.20
N GLU A 632 -47.06 23.84 -24.53
CA GLU A 632 -46.07 24.91 -24.25
C GLU A 632 -45.09 24.55 -23.10
N LYS A 633 -45.52 23.78 -22.09
CA LYS A 633 -44.69 23.46 -20.96
C LYS A 633 -43.65 22.33 -21.19
N ARG A 634 -43.96 21.37 -22.06
CA ARG A 634 -43.00 20.33 -22.45
C ARG A 634 -41.88 20.84 -23.34
N HIS A 635 -42.16 21.90 -24.11
CA HIS A 635 -41.17 22.47 -25.01
C HIS A 635 -40.03 23.22 -24.27
N GLN A 636 -40.30 23.82 -23.13
CA GLN A 636 -39.30 24.62 -22.41
C GLN A 636 -38.24 23.77 -21.70
N LYS A 637 -38.56 22.57 -21.19
CA LYS A 637 -37.63 21.73 -20.47
C LYS A 637 -36.64 21.03 -21.41
N ASN A 638 -37.12 20.53 -22.53
CA ASN A 638 -36.27 19.87 -23.53
C ASN A 638 -35.35 20.86 -24.26
N VAL A 639 -35.77 22.13 -24.38
CA VAL A 639 -34.95 23.20 -24.97
C VAL A 639 -33.77 23.58 -24.07
N PHE A 640 -33.94 23.50 -22.76
CA PHE A 640 -32.85 23.84 -21.82
C PHE A 640 -31.74 22.81 -21.82
N GLU A 641 -32.05 21.50 -21.78
CA GLU A 641 -31.07 20.43 -21.80
C GLU A 641 -30.34 20.30 -23.14
N SER A 642 -31.09 20.51 -24.25
CA SER A 642 -30.48 20.55 -25.59
C SER A 642 -29.53 21.74 -25.77
N LYS A 643 -29.87 22.91 -25.18
CA LYS A 643 -28.97 24.06 -25.19
C LYS A 643 -27.67 23.82 -24.45
N LEU A 644 -27.71 23.01 -23.41
CA LEU A 644 -26.51 22.70 -22.61
C LEU A 644 -25.49 21.82 -23.37
N ARG A 645 -25.95 20.79 -24.06
CA ARG A 645 -25.10 19.93 -24.91
C ARG A 645 -24.58 20.66 -26.14
N PHE A 646 -25.43 21.52 -26.72
CA PHE A 646 -25.08 22.32 -27.90
C PHE A 646 -23.89 23.26 -27.66
N PHE A 647 -23.84 23.95 -26.51
CA PHE A 647 -22.73 24.89 -26.22
C PHE A 647 -21.36 24.21 -25.99
N THR A 648 -21.35 22.99 -25.43
CA THR A 648 -20.09 22.26 -25.20
C THR A 648 -19.53 21.73 -26.53
N ASN A 649 -20.40 21.24 -27.42
CA ASN A 649 -19.97 20.73 -28.71
C ASN A 649 -19.52 21.87 -29.64
N ILE A 650 -20.23 23.00 -29.63
CA ILE A 650 -19.86 24.17 -30.42
C ILE A 650 -18.51 24.74 -30.02
N ALA A 651 -18.21 24.79 -28.71
CA ALA A 651 -16.93 25.30 -28.26
C ALA A 651 -15.75 24.45 -28.79
N HIS A 652 -15.91 23.13 -28.84
CA HIS A 652 -14.90 22.24 -29.41
C HIS A 652 -14.80 22.39 -30.93
N GLU A 653 -15.93 22.46 -31.62
CA GLU A 653 -15.97 22.64 -33.08
C GLU A 653 -15.45 24.01 -33.55
N PHE A 654 -15.39 25.02 -32.67
CA PHE A 654 -14.78 26.32 -33.00
C PHE A 654 -13.26 26.39 -32.68
N CYS A 655 -12.77 25.64 -31.70
CA CYS A 655 -11.36 25.68 -31.37
C CYS A 655 -10.50 25.10 -32.51
N THR A 656 -10.95 24.02 -33.13
CA THR A 656 -10.23 23.37 -34.24
C THR A 656 -10.03 24.29 -35.46
N PRO A 657 -11.06 24.89 -36.09
CA PRO A 657 -10.84 25.78 -37.24
C PRO A 657 -10.06 27.02 -36.87
N LEU A 658 -10.15 27.52 -35.62
CA LEU A 658 -9.34 28.66 -35.18
C LEU A 658 -7.87 28.33 -35.10
N THR A 659 -7.51 27.16 -34.67
CA THR A 659 -6.11 26.68 -34.64
C THR A 659 -5.57 26.56 -36.07
N LEU A 660 -6.39 26.06 -36.99
CA LEU A 660 -6.04 25.95 -38.41
C LEU A 660 -5.97 27.32 -39.16
N ILE A 661 -6.56 28.35 -38.58
CA ILE A 661 -6.41 29.74 -39.07
C ILE A 661 -5.16 30.38 -38.44
N TYR A 662 -4.99 30.24 -37.14
CA TYR A 662 -3.91 30.90 -36.38
C TYR A 662 -2.52 30.40 -36.78
N GLY A 663 -2.35 29.10 -36.93
CA GLY A 663 -1.06 28.45 -37.27
C GLY A 663 -0.49 28.90 -38.63
N PRO A 664 -1.25 28.78 -39.71
CA PRO A 664 -0.80 29.27 -41.02
C PRO A 664 -0.49 30.76 -41.07
N CYS A 665 -1.25 31.61 -40.37
CA CYS A 665 -0.97 33.04 -40.26
C CYS A 665 0.39 33.32 -39.67
N GLY A 666 0.79 32.60 -38.60
CA GLY A 666 2.11 32.67 -37.99
C GLY A 666 3.22 32.28 -38.95
N ARG A 667 3.02 31.23 -39.76
CA ARG A 667 3.99 30.82 -40.79
C ARG A 667 4.15 31.82 -41.93
N ILE A 668 3.04 32.37 -42.41
CA ILE A 668 3.08 33.42 -43.42
C ILE A 668 3.86 34.65 -42.88
N LEU A 669 3.60 35.07 -41.65
CA LEU A 669 4.30 36.19 -41.01
C LEU A 669 5.80 35.97 -40.79
N SER A 670 6.22 34.71 -40.66
CA SER A 670 7.64 34.35 -40.52
C SER A 670 8.42 34.26 -41.87
N SER A 671 7.72 34.33 -43.00
CA SER A 671 8.33 34.25 -44.33
C SER A 671 9.03 35.57 -44.72
N LYS A 672 10.23 35.49 -45.31
CA LYS A 672 10.99 36.68 -45.74
C LYS A 672 10.44 37.18 -47.11
N GLY A 673 10.23 38.51 -47.25
CA GLY A 673 9.86 39.14 -48.51
C GLY A 673 8.39 39.48 -48.71
N LEU A 674 7.57 39.45 -47.68
CA LEU A 674 6.16 39.84 -47.76
C LEU A 674 6.02 41.34 -47.88
N SER A 675 5.06 41.78 -48.67
CA SER A 675 4.67 43.19 -48.74
C SER A 675 4.01 43.64 -47.43
N LYS A 676 4.18 44.89 -47.07
CA LYS A 676 3.59 45.44 -45.82
C LYS A 676 2.07 45.22 -45.77
N PHE A 677 1.38 45.28 -46.88
CA PHE A 677 -0.03 45.00 -47.03
C PHE A 677 -0.38 43.57 -46.58
N VAL A 678 0.38 42.56 -47.03
CA VAL A 678 0.12 41.15 -46.64
C VAL A 678 0.42 40.95 -45.15
N VAL A 679 1.47 41.52 -44.60
CA VAL A 679 1.80 41.47 -43.16
C VAL A 679 0.68 42.04 -42.31
N ASP A 680 0.19 43.26 -42.67
CA ASP A 680 -0.86 43.93 -41.92
C ASP A 680 -2.19 43.13 -41.91
N TYR A 681 -2.60 42.55 -43.06
CA TYR A 681 -3.80 41.76 -43.14
C TYR A 681 -3.68 40.38 -42.45
N VAL A 682 -2.55 39.67 -42.61
CA VAL A 682 -2.33 38.41 -41.93
C VAL A 682 -2.20 38.61 -40.41
N GLN A 683 -1.59 39.71 -39.97
CA GLN A 683 -1.50 40.03 -38.56
C GLN A 683 -2.88 40.37 -37.98
N MET A 684 -3.76 41.05 -38.78
CA MET A 684 -5.13 41.28 -38.41
C MET A 684 -5.94 39.98 -38.28
N ILE A 685 -5.78 39.05 -39.22
CA ILE A 685 -6.44 37.74 -39.15
C ILE A 685 -5.97 36.96 -37.92
N GLN A 686 -4.66 36.90 -37.69
CA GLN A 686 -4.07 36.23 -36.56
C GLN A 686 -4.59 36.78 -35.22
N THR A 687 -4.59 38.12 -35.08
CA THR A 687 -5.07 38.82 -33.88
C THR A 687 -6.54 38.55 -33.61
N ASN A 688 -7.37 38.50 -34.66
CA ASN A 688 -8.79 38.21 -34.51
C ASN A 688 -9.07 36.74 -34.20
N ALA A 689 -8.27 35.81 -34.76
CA ALA A 689 -8.38 34.40 -34.42
C ALA A 689 -7.97 34.13 -32.96
N GLU A 690 -6.91 34.78 -32.50
CA GLU A 690 -6.46 34.75 -31.09
C GLU A 690 -7.50 35.29 -30.13
N ARG A 691 -8.11 36.43 -30.51
CA ARG A 691 -9.20 37.05 -29.74
C ARG A 691 -10.42 36.13 -29.62
N LEU A 692 -10.80 35.47 -30.69
CA LEU A 692 -11.92 34.53 -30.69
C LEU A 692 -11.63 33.25 -29.87
N ASN A 693 -10.41 32.74 -29.95
CA ASN A 693 -9.95 31.60 -29.16
C ASN A 693 -10.03 31.89 -27.66
N ASN A 694 -9.55 33.08 -27.25
CA ASN A 694 -9.61 33.50 -25.85
C ASN A 694 -11.05 33.61 -25.34
N LEU A 695 -11.99 34.13 -26.17
CA LEU A 695 -13.42 34.19 -25.84
C LEU A 695 -14.03 32.80 -25.60
N ILE A 696 -13.70 31.86 -26.45
CA ILE A 696 -14.18 30.48 -26.31
C ILE A 696 -13.63 29.83 -25.04
N HIS A 697 -12.36 30.04 -24.74
CA HIS A 697 -11.72 29.54 -23.48
C HIS A 697 -12.40 30.15 -22.24
N GLU A 698 -12.67 31.48 -22.24
CA GLU A 698 -13.38 32.13 -21.15
C GLU A 698 -14.78 31.54 -20.93
N LEU A 699 -15.48 31.23 -22.02
CA LEU A 699 -16.82 30.62 -21.97
C LEU A 699 -16.79 29.18 -21.43
N ILE A 700 -15.79 28.37 -21.84
CA ILE A 700 -15.61 27.00 -21.36
C ILE A 700 -15.25 27.01 -19.86
N GLU A 701 -14.31 27.84 -19.45
CA GLU A 701 -13.89 27.95 -18.02
C GLU A 701 -15.06 28.43 -17.15
N PHE A 702 -15.81 29.42 -17.61
CA PHE A 702 -17.01 29.87 -16.91
C PHE A 702 -18.03 28.71 -16.71
N ARG A 703 -18.26 27.90 -17.74
CA ARG A 703 -19.14 26.74 -17.67
C ARG A 703 -18.64 25.66 -16.72
N ARG A 704 -17.36 25.35 -16.71
CA ARG A 704 -16.76 24.39 -15.78
C ARG A 704 -16.95 24.81 -14.33
N ILE A 705 -16.88 26.13 -14.06
CA ILE A 705 -17.13 26.68 -12.73
C ILE A 705 -18.61 26.59 -12.35
N GLU A 706 -19.53 26.90 -13.30
CA GLU A 706 -20.99 26.90 -13.05
C GLU A 706 -21.56 25.48 -12.82
N THR A 707 -21.02 24.49 -13.52
CA THR A 707 -21.44 23.09 -13.37
C THR A 707 -20.80 22.35 -12.20
N GLY A 708 -19.92 23.03 -11.42
CA GLY A 708 -19.22 22.43 -10.29
C GLY A 708 -18.13 21.43 -10.68
N ASN A 709 -17.76 21.36 -11.96
CA ASN A 709 -16.75 20.41 -12.47
C ASN A 709 -15.32 20.94 -12.40
N ARG A 710 -15.06 22.03 -11.65
CA ARG A 710 -13.72 22.58 -11.45
C ARG A 710 -13.25 22.32 -10.01
N GLU A 711 -12.26 21.46 -9.85
CA GLU A 711 -11.63 21.18 -8.54
C GLU A 711 -10.67 22.31 -8.14
N VAL A 712 -10.71 22.69 -6.86
CA VAL A 712 -9.80 23.68 -6.28
C VAL A 712 -8.56 22.94 -5.77
N ARG A 713 -7.38 23.33 -6.24
CA ARG A 713 -6.08 22.75 -5.82
C ARG A 713 -5.36 23.70 -4.89
N VAL A 714 -5.51 23.45 -3.59
CA VAL A 714 -4.89 24.30 -2.56
C VAL A 714 -3.44 23.92 -2.35
N GLU A 715 -2.55 24.88 -2.54
CA GLU A 715 -1.11 24.80 -2.27
C GLU A 715 -0.61 26.02 -1.49
N SER A 716 0.55 25.88 -0.84
CA SER A 716 1.14 27.00 -0.10
C SER A 716 1.86 27.95 -1.06
N LEU A 717 1.37 29.16 -1.19
CA LEU A 717 1.80 30.15 -2.18
C LEU A 717 2.46 31.36 -1.52
N ASN A 718 3.53 31.86 -2.12
CA ASN A 718 4.04 33.17 -1.81
C ASN A 718 3.25 34.23 -2.61
N VAL A 719 2.20 34.76 -2.00
CA VAL A 719 1.29 35.74 -2.65
C VAL A 719 2.02 37.00 -2.99
N SER A 720 2.97 37.45 -2.17
CA SER A 720 3.77 38.65 -2.48
C SER A 720 4.55 38.49 -3.79
N SER A 721 5.15 37.35 -4.02
CA SER A 721 5.88 37.04 -5.25
C SER A 721 4.96 37.01 -6.48
N ILE A 722 3.78 36.40 -6.32
CA ILE A 722 2.77 36.30 -7.38
C ILE A 722 2.28 37.69 -7.78
N VAL A 723 1.86 38.51 -6.79
CA VAL A 723 1.33 39.85 -7.06
C VAL A 723 2.42 40.78 -7.65
N LYS A 724 3.66 40.72 -7.13
CA LYS A 724 4.79 41.47 -7.67
C LYS A 724 5.14 41.04 -9.10
N GLY A 725 5.10 39.73 -9.38
CA GLY A 725 5.33 39.18 -10.71
C GLY A 725 4.30 39.65 -11.73
N ILE A 726 3.01 39.57 -11.39
CA ILE A 726 1.94 40.05 -12.25
C ILE A 726 1.99 41.57 -12.40
N ALA A 727 2.18 42.32 -11.33
CA ALA A 727 2.27 43.77 -11.38
C ALA A 727 3.40 44.25 -12.30
N LYS A 728 4.55 43.58 -12.32
CA LYS A 728 5.69 43.87 -13.17
C LYS A 728 5.36 43.84 -14.66
N THR A 729 4.45 42.97 -15.10
CA THR A 729 4.05 42.87 -16.51
C THR A 729 3.26 44.10 -17.00
N PHE A 730 2.68 44.85 -16.08
CA PHE A 730 1.90 46.07 -16.40
C PHE A 730 2.72 47.38 -16.28
N VAL A 731 3.97 47.32 -15.83
CA VAL A 731 4.79 48.52 -15.62
C VAL A 731 5.07 49.27 -16.92
N GLU A 732 5.30 48.55 -18.03
CA GLU A 732 5.51 49.21 -19.32
C GLU A 732 4.25 49.90 -19.84
N MET A 733 3.08 49.26 -19.64
CA MET A 733 1.79 49.84 -19.97
C MET A 733 1.49 51.07 -19.09
N ALA A 734 1.88 51.07 -17.82
CA ALA A 734 1.76 52.22 -16.95
C ALA A 734 2.58 53.38 -17.46
N LYS A 735 3.83 53.13 -17.87
CA LYS A 735 4.72 54.18 -18.44
C LYS A 735 4.18 54.75 -19.75
N SER A 736 3.71 53.90 -20.65
CA SER A 736 3.21 54.34 -21.96
C SER A 736 1.94 55.22 -21.87
N ARG A 737 1.15 55.04 -20.79
CA ARG A 737 -0.07 55.79 -20.50
C ARG A 737 0.11 56.87 -19.41
N ASN A 738 1.33 57.10 -18.97
CA ASN A 738 1.64 58.03 -17.89
C ASN A 738 0.84 57.78 -16.58
N ILE A 739 0.52 56.48 -16.30
CA ILE A 739 -0.26 56.08 -15.12
C ILE A 739 0.71 55.85 -13.94
N THR A 740 0.42 56.50 -12.79
CA THR A 740 1.17 56.27 -11.56
C THR A 740 0.75 54.96 -10.93
N PHE A 741 1.61 53.94 -10.99
CA PHE A 741 1.31 52.58 -10.49
C PHE A 741 1.94 52.35 -9.12
N LEU A 742 1.15 52.44 -8.05
CA LEU A 742 1.58 52.36 -6.66
C LEU A 742 1.38 50.92 -6.15
N SER A 743 2.40 50.35 -5.55
CA SER A 743 2.29 49.01 -4.98
C SER A 743 2.72 48.99 -3.52
N LYS A 744 1.83 48.53 -2.63
CA LYS A 744 2.11 48.30 -1.21
C LYS A 744 1.98 46.83 -0.91
N ILE A 745 3.06 46.08 -1.14
CA ILE A 745 3.08 44.60 -1.03
C ILE A 745 4.16 44.25 -0.01
N PRO A 746 3.82 43.56 1.10
CA PRO A 746 4.80 43.08 2.09
C PRO A 746 5.89 42.21 1.43
N GLU A 747 7.05 42.06 2.07
CA GLU A 747 8.15 41.30 1.47
C GLU A 747 7.80 39.86 1.20
N GLN A 748 7.13 39.19 2.16
CA GLN A 748 6.73 37.77 2.03
C GLN A 748 5.41 37.54 2.75
N VAL A 749 4.41 37.09 2.00
CA VAL A 749 3.12 36.62 2.50
C VAL A 749 2.89 35.22 1.98
N MET A 750 2.96 34.22 2.85
CA MET A 750 2.62 32.83 2.53
C MET A 750 1.16 32.57 2.80
N TRP A 751 0.43 32.00 1.82
CA TRP A 751 -1.00 31.73 1.93
C TRP A 751 -1.41 30.46 1.19
N ASN A 752 -2.30 29.70 1.78
CA ASN A 752 -2.81 28.48 1.15
C ASN A 752 -3.96 28.81 0.22
N SER A 753 -3.77 28.61 -1.08
CA SER A 753 -4.78 28.92 -2.10
C SER A 753 -4.51 28.14 -3.39
N ASP A 754 -5.40 28.24 -4.36
CA ASP A 754 -5.18 27.76 -5.71
C ASP A 754 -4.46 28.82 -6.55
N LYS A 755 -3.27 28.44 -7.05
CA LYS A 755 -2.41 29.33 -7.84
C LYS A 755 -3.07 29.81 -9.12
N GLY A 756 -3.77 28.92 -9.82
CA GLY A 756 -4.45 29.25 -11.08
C GLY A 756 -5.57 30.24 -10.86
N PHE A 757 -6.41 30.01 -9.85
CA PHE A 757 -7.52 30.89 -9.51
C PHE A 757 -7.01 32.25 -9.04
N LEU A 758 -6.01 32.25 -8.17
CA LEU A 758 -5.43 33.49 -7.66
C LEU A 758 -4.83 34.34 -8.78
N ASN A 759 -4.04 33.73 -9.67
CA ASN A 759 -3.48 34.43 -10.84
C ASN A 759 -4.58 35.04 -11.73
N THR A 760 -5.61 34.25 -12.05
CA THR A 760 -6.71 34.73 -12.91
C THR A 760 -7.44 35.91 -12.27
N ILE A 761 -7.76 35.83 -11.00
CA ILE A 761 -8.42 36.92 -10.28
C ILE A 761 -7.56 38.19 -10.30
N ILE A 762 -6.26 38.07 -9.96
CA ILE A 762 -5.34 39.21 -9.88
C ILE A 762 -5.17 39.88 -11.26
N ILE A 763 -4.94 39.06 -12.29
CA ILE A 763 -4.77 39.59 -13.67
C ILE A 763 -6.05 40.29 -14.11
N ASN A 764 -7.22 39.73 -13.85
CA ASN A 764 -8.50 40.36 -14.21
C ASN A 764 -8.72 41.70 -13.47
N LEU A 765 -8.39 41.76 -12.17
CA LEU A 765 -8.56 42.97 -11.39
C LEU A 765 -7.57 44.08 -11.84
N ILE A 766 -6.29 43.75 -12.07
CA ILE A 766 -5.29 44.68 -12.53
C ILE A 766 -5.63 45.15 -13.97
N SER A 767 -5.94 44.26 -14.86
CA SER A 767 -6.33 44.57 -16.24
C SER A 767 -7.53 45.51 -16.28
N ASN A 768 -8.54 45.23 -15.43
CA ASN A 768 -9.69 46.16 -15.32
C ASN A 768 -9.30 47.53 -14.76
N ALA A 769 -8.42 47.60 -13.76
CA ALA A 769 -7.90 48.84 -13.25
C ALA A 769 -7.23 49.64 -14.36
N PHE A 770 -6.34 49.06 -15.17
CA PHE A 770 -5.72 49.72 -16.31
C PHE A 770 -6.70 50.12 -17.41
N LYS A 771 -7.76 49.31 -17.65
CA LYS A 771 -8.77 49.58 -18.67
C LYS A 771 -9.59 50.82 -18.34
N TYR A 772 -9.93 51.01 -17.06
CA TYR A 772 -10.85 52.07 -16.62
C TYR A 772 -10.18 53.24 -15.96
N THR A 773 -8.83 53.27 -15.90
CA THR A 773 -8.05 54.41 -15.44
C THR A 773 -7.68 55.30 -16.61
N PRO A 774 -8.06 56.61 -16.62
CA PRO A 774 -7.58 57.58 -17.60
C PRO A 774 -6.06 57.77 -17.56
N ASP A 775 -5.49 58.20 -18.67
CA ASP A 775 -4.06 58.50 -18.76
C ASP A 775 -3.69 59.66 -17.79
N GLY A 776 -2.55 59.51 -17.11
CA GLY A 776 -2.08 60.47 -16.11
C GLY A 776 -2.62 60.27 -14.69
N GLN A 777 -3.53 59.33 -14.49
CA GLN A 777 -4.13 59.02 -13.19
C GLN A 777 -3.35 57.87 -12.47
N SER A 778 -3.86 57.43 -11.34
CA SER A 778 -3.14 56.45 -10.49
C SER A 778 -3.88 55.11 -10.32
N ILE A 779 -3.10 54.06 -10.20
CA ILE A 779 -3.57 52.70 -9.81
C ILE A 779 -2.79 52.25 -8.57
N LYS A 780 -3.47 51.68 -7.58
CA LYS A 780 -2.86 51.19 -6.35
C LYS A 780 -3.18 49.71 -6.12
N ILE A 781 -2.14 48.95 -5.81
CA ILE A 781 -2.28 47.55 -5.37
C ILE A 781 -1.77 47.45 -3.93
N GLU A 782 -2.57 46.81 -3.08
CA GLU A 782 -2.24 46.59 -1.68
C GLU A 782 -2.53 45.13 -1.28
N VAL A 783 -1.58 44.53 -0.58
CA VAL A 783 -1.76 43.23 0.06
C VAL A 783 -1.70 43.46 1.56
N ASP A 784 -2.76 43.04 2.25
CA ASP A 784 -2.94 43.26 3.68
C ASP A 784 -3.29 41.94 4.41
N THR A 785 -2.57 41.67 5.48
CA THR A 785 -2.77 40.51 6.36
C THR A 785 -2.97 40.88 7.80
N SER A 786 -3.33 42.14 8.07
CA SER A 786 -3.50 42.69 9.42
C SER A 786 -4.69 42.11 10.19
N ARG A 787 -5.65 41.50 9.49
CA ARG A 787 -6.75 40.77 10.12
C ARG A 787 -6.37 39.32 10.32
N GLU A 788 -6.50 38.80 11.54
CA GLU A 788 -6.19 37.41 11.89
C GLU A 788 -6.96 36.44 10.98
N ASN A 789 -6.27 35.51 10.34
CA ASN A 789 -6.80 34.48 9.46
C ASN A 789 -7.45 34.95 8.13
N MET A 790 -7.16 36.14 7.67
CA MET A 790 -7.71 36.68 6.42
C MET A 790 -6.62 37.37 5.60
N LEU A 791 -6.50 36.99 4.34
CA LEU A 791 -5.72 37.73 3.33
C LEU A 791 -6.64 38.68 2.59
N ALA A 792 -6.31 39.94 2.53
CA ALA A 792 -6.99 40.93 1.70
C ALA A 792 -6.05 41.47 0.60
N LEU A 793 -6.50 41.33 -0.63
CA LEU A 793 -5.84 41.96 -1.79
C LEU A 793 -6.76 43.04 -2.35
N ARG A 794 -6.27 44.26 -2.41
CA ARG A 794 -6.99 45.42 -2.89
C ARG A 794 -6.34 45.96 -4.16
N VAL A 795 -7.15 46.18 -5.16
CA VAL A 795 -6.77 46.85 -6.40
C VAL A 795 -7.68 48.07 -6.54
N ALA A 796 -7.08 49.24 -6.47
CA ALA A 796 -7.82 50.48 -6.56
C ALA A 796 -7.32 51.31 -7.74
N ASN A 797 -8.22 51.96 -8.40
CA ASN A 797 -7.90 52.87 -9.52
C ASN A 797 -8.69 54.17 -9.43
N GLU A 798 -8.02 55.27 -9.82
CA GLU A 798 -8.68 56.53 -10.07
C GLU A 798 -9.41 56.50 -11.38
N GLY A 799 -10.58 57.15 -11.46
CA GLY A 799 -11.42 57.21 -12.67
C GLY A 799 -12.89 57.42 -12.35
N SER A 800 -13.74 57.03 -13.27
CA SER A 800 -15.19 57.14 -13.06
C SER A 800 -15.67 56.17 -12.00
N THR A 801 -16.38 56.64 -10.99
CA THR A 801 -16.97 55.82 -9.89
C THR A 801 -18.13 54.97 -10.39
N ILE A 802 -18.31 53.80 -9.74
CA ILE A 802 -19.42 52.89 -10.02
C ILE A 802 -20.57 53.31 -9.12
N LYS A 803 -21.78 53.38 -9.68
CA LYS A 803 -23.01 53.68 -8.88
C LYS A 803 -23.26 52.50 -7.90
N GLU A 804 -23.60 52.81 -6.64
CA GLU A 804 -23.80 51.77 -5.58
C GLU A 804 -24.80 50.69 -5.97
N LYS A 805 -25.85 51.04 -6.74
CA LYS A 805 -26.84 50.10 -7.26
C LYS A 805 -26.25 49.03 -8.21
N ASP A 806 -25.11 49.35 -8.82
CA ASP A 806 -24.46 48.49 -9.83
C ASP A 806 -23.36 47.60 -9.22
N PHE A 807 -23.02 47.76 -7.95
CA PHE A 807 -21.97 46.99 -7.24
C PHE A 807 -22.14 45.48 -7.29
N GLN A 808 -23.39 44.99 -7.24
CA GLN A 808 -23.71 43.57 -7.41
C GLN A 808 -23.86 43.19 -8.88
N TYR A 809 -24.33 44.11 -9.70
CA TYR A 809 -24.60 43.89 -11.11
C TYR A 809 -23.36 43.63 -11.93
N ILE A 810 -22.22 44.27 -11.63
CA ILE A 810 -20.94 44.11 -12.36
C ILE A 810 -20.34 42.70 -12.25
N PHE A 811 -20.78 41.91 -11.30
CA PHE A 811 -20.36 40.49 -11.15
C PHE A 811 -21.30 39.54 -11.91
N ASN A 812 -22.36 40.02 -12.53
CA ASN A 812 -23.25 39.24 -13.38
C ASN A 812 -22.62 39.00 -14.77
N ARG A 813 -23.15 37.99 -15.46
CA ARG A 813 -22.71 37.64 -16.83
C ARG A 813 -22.99 38.77 -17.79
N TYR A 814 -22.03 39.08 -18.64
CA TYR A 814 -22.18 40.10 -19.69
C TYR A 814 -22.56 41.50 -19.15
N ALA A 815 -22.27 41.74 -17.86
CA ALA A 815 -22.54 43.06 -17.27
C ALA A 815 -21.55 44.08 -17.83
N ILE A 816 -22.11 45.04 -18.54
CA ILE A 816 -21.38 46.23 -19.06
C ILE A 816 -22.17 47.46 -18.59
N LEU A 817 -21.45 48.41 -17.98
CA LEU A 817 -22.10 49.65 -17.53
C LEU A 817 -22.15 50.67 -18.67
N ASP A 818 -23.32 51.22 -18.98
CA ASP A 818 -23.59 52.14 -20.12
C ASP A 818 -22.94 53.52 -19.96
N ASN A 819 -22.32 53.87 -18.84
CA ASN A 819 -21.81 55.18 -18.51
C ASN A 819 -20.40 55.49 -19.07
N PHE A 820 -19.82 54.63 -19.89
CA PHE A 820 -18.43 54.73 -20.38
C PHE A 820 -18.33 54.88 -21.91
N GLU A 821 -19.28 55.55 -22.55
CA GLU A 821 -19.36 55.65 -24.02
C GLU A 821 -18.26 56.52 -24.68
N ASN A 822 -17.42 57.23 -23.94
CA ASN A 822 -16.47 58.18 -24.51
C ASN A 822 -15.03 57.91 -24.06
N GLN A 823 -14.44 56.78 -24.46
CA GLN A 823 -12.98 56.68 -24.55
C GLN A 823 -12.58 55.73 -25.68
N ASP A 824 -11.65 56.17 -26.49
CA ASP A 824 -11.15 55.67 -27.76
C ASP A 824 -11.12 54.14 -27.90
N GLU A 825 -11.72 53.66 -29.02
CA GLU A 825 -11.91 52.25 -29.43
C GLU A 825 -10.63 51.50 -29.79
N LYS A 826 -9.51 51.65 -29.17
CA LYS A 826 -8.30 50.90 -29.55
C LYS A 826 -7.71 50.13 -28.36
N ASN A 827 -7.90 48.82 -28.39
CA ASN A 827 -7.10 47.80 -27.74
C ASN A 827 -7.62 47.02 -26.54
N PHE A 828 -8.86 47.09 -26.05
CA PHE A 828 -9.32 46.18 -24.98
C PHE A 828 -10.68 45.49 -25.28
N SER A 829 -10.73 44.16 -25.16
CA SER A 829 -11.95 43.37 -25.32
C SER A 829 -12.98 43.62 -24.21
N ARG A 830 -14.24 43.93 -24.58
CA ARG A 830 -15.35 44.15 -23.63
C ARG A 830 -16.23 42.91 -23.54
N ASN A 831 -15.80 41.87 -22.83
CA ASN A 831 -16.50 40.57 -22.81
C ASN A 831 -17.49 40.41 -21.65
N GLY A 832 -17.40 41.23 -20.60
CA GLY A 832 -18.29 41.17 -19.40
C GLY A 832 -18.26 39.82 -18.63
N LEU A 833 -17.29 38.96 -18.90
CA LEU A 833 -17.15 37.64 -18.25
C LEU A 833 -16.07 37.60 -17.15
N GLY A 834 -14.99 38.40 -17.25
CA GLY A 834 -13.86 38.36 -16.38
C GLY A 834 -14.20 38.58 -14.90
N LEU A 835 -15.01 39.58 -14.56
CA LEU A 835 -15.43 39.83 -13.16
C LEU A 835 -16.36 38.72 -12.64
N ALA A 836 -17.26 38.20 -13.50
CA ALA A 836 -18.13 37.09 -13.13
C ALA A 836 -17.34 35.80 -12.85
N ILE A 837 -16.32 35.51 -13.64
CA ILE A 837 -15.39 34.40 -13.43
C ILE A 837 -14.60 34.62 -12.12
N SER A 838 -14.02 35.81 -11.92
CA SER A 838 -13.26 36.16 -10.70
C SER A 838 -14.11 36.04 -9.43
N TYR A 839 -15.37 36.46 -9.49
CA TYR A 839 -16.31 36.36 -8.37
C TYR A 839 -16.65 34.91 -8.02
N ASN A 840 -16.89 34.06 -9.03
CA ASN A 840 -17.16 32.66 -8.80
C ASN A 840 -15.90 31.89 -8.32
N MET A 841 -14.72 32.22 -8.86
CA MET A 841 -13.46 31.67 -8.37
C MET A 841 -13.18 32.07 -6.91
N ALA A 842 -13.42 33.34 -6.53
CA ALA A 842 -13.32 33.78 -5.15
C ALA A 842 -14.25 33.03 -4.22
N LYS A 843 -15.49 32.75 -4.63
CA LYS A 843 -16.45 31.89 -3.90
C LYS A 843 -15.98 30.45 -3.74
N LEU A 844 -15.41 29.84 -4.79
CA LEU A 844 -14.86 28.49 -4.72
C LEU A 844 -13.67 28.40 -3.75
N LEU A 845 -12.93 29.50 -3.57
CA LEU A 845 -11.88 29.63 -2.56
C LEU A 845 -12.41 29.97 -1.15
N ASN A 846 -13.73 29.92 -0.93
CA ASN A 846 -14.43 30.37 0.28
C ASN A 846 -14.12 31.81 0.67
N GLY A 847 -13.70 32.61 -0.30
CA GLY A 847 -13.42 34.03 -0.18
C GLY A 847 -14.57 34.91 -0.65
N THR A 848 -14.34 36.22 -0.65
CA THR A 848 -15.29 37.19 -1.18
C THR A 848 -14.58 38.20 -2.07
N LEU A 849 -15.23 38.62 -3.14
CA LEU A 849 -14.80 39.71 -3.99
C LEU A 849 -15.84 40.81 -3.93
N LYS A 850 -15.43 42.02 -3.52
CA LYS A 850 -16.29 43.19 -3.35
C LYS A 850 -15.70 44.35 -4.10
N VAL A 851 -16.58 45.31 -4.40
CA VAL A 851 -16.21 46.62 -4.96
C VAL A 851 -16.79 47.73 -4.10
N GLU A 852 -16.10 48.78 -3.94
CA GLU A 852 -16.51 50.01 -3.23
C GLU A 852 -15.88 51.26 -3.87
N ASN A 853 -16.54 52.39 -3.74
CA ASN A 853 -15.91 53.68 -4.03
C ASN A 853 -15.36 54.23 -2.72
N THR A 854 -14.10 54.71 -2.75
CA THR A 854 -13.53 55.38 -1.57
C THR A 854 -13.96 56.86 -1.53
N PRO A 855 -13.94 57.49 -0.34
CA PRO A 855 -14.28 58.91 -0.22
C PRO A 855 -13.42 59.84 -1.10
N ASP A 856 -12.18 59.39 -1.41
CA ASP A 856 -11.24 60.13 -2.25
C ASP A 856 -11.43 59.93 -3.76
N GLY A 857 -12.54 59.26 -4.17
CA GLY A 857 -12.91 59.12 -5.57
C GLY A 857 -12.27 57.92 -6.30
N TRP A 858 -11.69 56.93 -5.57
CA TRP A 858 -11.18 55.73 -6.17
C TRP A 858 -12.24 54.62 -6.23
N VAL A 859 -12.15 53.79 -7.25
CA VAL A 859 -12.88 52.51 -7.28
C VAL A 859 -11.94 51.42 -6.77
N MET A 860 -12.33 50.72 -5.71
CA MET A 860 -11.51 49.69 -5.07
C MET A 860 -12.19 48.35 -5.11
N PHE A 861 -11.52 47.34 -5.71
CA PHE A 861 -11.86 45.95 -5.64
C PHE A 861 -11.09 45.29 -4.51
N THR A 862 -11.79 44.61 -3.63
CA THR A 862 -11.22 43.87 -2.49
C THR A 862 -11.53 42.38 -2.59
N LEU A 863 -10.49 41.58 -2.80
CA LEU A 863 -10.55 40.12 -2.67
C LEU A 863 -10.15 39.75 -1.25
N THR A 864 -10.99 39.02 -0.55
CA THR A 864 -10.66 38.44 0.77
C THR A 864 -10.66 36.94 0.72
N LEU A 865 -9.60 36.31 1.26
CA LEU A 865 -9.45 34.86 1.30
C LEU A 865 -9.21 34.40 2.74
N PRO A 866 -9.98 33.44 3.29
CA PRO A 866 -9.73 32.86 4.59
C PRO A 866 -8.51 31.90 4.55
N VAL A 867 -7.94 31.61 5.73
CA VAL A 867 -6.93 30.57 5.85
C VAL A 867 -7.58 29.19 5.63
N VAL A 868 -7.09 28.47 4.64
CA VAL A 868 -7.48 27.10 4.36
C VAL A 868 -6.40 26.14 4.88
N LYS A 869 -6.79 25.13 5.70
CA LYS A 869 -5.86 24.08 6.15
C LYS A 869 -5.54 23.14 4.98
N LEU A 870 -4.27 22.82 4.79
CA LEU A 870 -3.85 21.79 3.84
C LEU A 870 -4.32 20.43 4.36
N THR A 871 -5.31 19.83 3.71
CA THR A 871 -5.72 18.45 3.94
C THR A 871 -4.93 17.54 3.00
N THR A 872 -4.03 16.74 3.56
CA THR A 872 -3.38 15.65 2.85
C THR A 872 -4.40 14.51 2.69
N GLY A 873 -5.03 14.44 1.55
CA GLY A 873 -5.94 13.36 1.18
C GLY A 873 -5.89 13.13 -0.32
N VAL A 874 -5.42 11.95 -0.69
CA VAL A 874 -5.49 11.45 -2.07
C VAL A 874 -6.96 11.17 -2.38
N VAL A 875 -7.53 11.85 -3.36
CA VAL A 875 -8.89 11.60 -3.85
C VAL A 875 -8.81 10.76 -5.12
N GLU A 876 -9.39 9.57 -5.04
CA GLU A 876 -9.60 8.69 -6.20
C GLU A 876 -10.53 9.36 -7.24
N THR A 877 -10.05 9.37 -8.46
CA THR A 877 -10.80 9.86 -9.62
C THR A 877 -11.86 8.85 -10.06
N LYS A 878 -13.12 9.19 -9.95
CA LYS A 878 -14.23 8.49 -10.65
C LYS A 878 -14.19 8.80 -12.13
N ARG A 879 -14.01 7.76 -12.94
CA ARG A 879 -14.13 7.81 -14.41
C ARG A 879 -15.59 8.01 -14.83
N LEU A 880 -15.82 8.98 -15.69
CA LEU A 880 -17.06 9.09 -16.45
C LEU A 880 -16.83 8.48 -17.84
N THR A 881 -17.63 7.48 -18.16
CA THR A 881 -17.70 6.83 -19.46
C THR A 881 -18.35 7.75 -20.48
N ALA A 882 -17.71 7.92 -21.62
CA ALA A 882 -18.24 8.67 -22.74
C ALA A 882 -19.26 7.83 -23.52
N GLU A 883 -20.44 8.39 -23.77
CA GLU A 883 -21.46 7.84 -24.66
C GLU A 883 -21.24 8.26 -26.12
N TYR A 884 -21.52 7.30 -26.96
CA TYR A 884 -21.46 7.21 -28.42
C TYR A 884 -22.09 8.38 -29.17
N ILE A 885 -21.38 8.94 -30.14
CA ILE A 885 -21.92 9.85 -31.16
C ILE A 885 -21.72 9.23 -32.56
N PRO A 886 -22.74 9.21 -33.43
CA PRO A 886 -22.65 8.58 -34.74
C PRO A 886 -21.83 9.41 -35.74
N LYS A 887 -20.94 8.69 -36.46
CA LYS A 887 -20.15 9.26 -37.56
C LYS A 887 -21.03 9.72 -38.71
N ILE A 888 -20.86 10.94 -39.16
CA ILE A 888 -21.25 11.41 -40.50
C ILE A 888 -20.01 11.38 -41.37
N ASP A 889 -20.13 10.60 -42.46
CA ASP A 889 -19.09 10.37 -43.43
C ASP A 889 -18.93 11.59 -44.34
N THR A 890 -17.82 12.29 -44.29
CA THR A 890 -17.41 13.25 -45.32
C THR A 890 -15.98 12.87 -45.75
N GLN A 891 -15.93 12.02 -46.78
CA GLN A 891 -14.70 11.81 -47.53
C GLN A 891 -14.35 13.09 -48.27
N SER A 892 -13.45 13.88 -47.77
CA SER A 892 -12.65 14.85 -48.55
C SER A 892 -11.19 14.49 -48.47
N ILE A 893 -10.64 14.24 -49.63
CA ILE A 893 -9.39 13.67 -49.99
C ILE A 893 -8.21 14.53 -49.50
N LEU A 894 -7.81 14.39 -48.24
CA LEU A 894 -6.49 14.80 -47.78
C LEU A 894 -5.71 13.49 -47.49
N LYS A 895 -4.77 13.12 -48.35
CA LYS A 895 -3.80 12.06 -48.04
C LYS A 895 -2.77 12.66 -47.12
N LEU A 896 -2.56 12.01 -45.96
CA LEU A 896 -1.44 12.33 -45.08
C LEU A 896 -0.11 12.21 -45.88
N PRO A 897 0.77 13.21 -45.79
CA PRO A 897 2.08 13.14 -46.47
C PRO A 897 2.93 12.04 -45.84
N GLN A 898 3.58 11.24 -46.67
CA GLN A 898 4.62 10.32 -46.20
C GLN A 898 5.93 11.11 -46.14
N TYR A 899 6.48 11.20 -44.93
CA TYR A 899 7.77 11.87 -44.70
C TYR A 899 8.92 10.84 -44.84
N GLU A 900 10.03 11.26 -45.50
CA GLU A 900 11.23 10.42 -45.60
C GLU A 900 11.92 10.30 -44.22
N PHE A 901 12.20 9.07 -43.78
CA PHE A 901 12.89 8.78 -42.52
C PHE A 901 14.39 9.05 -42.61
N ASP A 902 14.88 9.91 -41.76
CA ASP A 902 16.33 10.18 -41.59
C ASP A 902 16.78 9.58 -40.25
N LYS A 903 17.76 8.65 -40.33
CA LYS A 903 18.29 7.94 -39.13
C LYS A 903 18.95 8.84 -38.10
N MET A 904 19.27 10.09 -38.45
CA MET A 904 19.90 11.07 -37.52
C MET A 904 18.90 11.96 -36.79
N ARG A 905 17.61 11.90 -37.11
CA ARG A 905 16.58 12.72 -36.50
C ARG A 905 15.76 11.95 -35.49
N PRO A 906 15.37 12.58 -34.37
CA PRO A 906 14.44 11.94 -33.45
C PRO A 906 13.06 11.74 -34.07
N THR A 907 12.33 10.76 -33.61
CA THR A 907 11.00 10.41 -34.13
C THR A 907 9.91 10.96 -33.25
N LEU A 908 8.96 11.65 -33.86
CA LEU A 908 7.75 12.21 -33.24
C LEU A 908 6.53 11.43 -33.73
N LEU A 909 5.75 10.88 -32.81
CA LEU A 909 4.44 10.29 -33.08
C LEU A 909 3.35 11.33 -32.75
N VAL A 910 2.48 11.60 -33.70
CA VAL A 910 1.32 12.48 -33.51
C VAL A 910 0.04 11.66 -33.59
N VAL A 911 -0.79 11.72 -32.56
CA VAL A 911 -2.04 10.97 -32.45
C VAL A 911 -3.20 11.95 -32.32
N ASP A 912 -4.07 11.98 -33.30
CA ASP A 912 -5.21 12.90 -33.36
C ASP A 912 -6.27 12.27 -34.28
N ASP A 913 -7.56 12.38 -33.96
CA ASP A 913 -8.63 11.82 -34.80
C ASP A 913 -8.96 12.71 -36.00
N GLU A 914 -8.53 13.99 -35.98
CA GLU A 914 -8.70 14.92 -37.10
C GLU A 914 -7.51 14.91 -38.06
N ILE A 915 -7.75 14.46 -39.28
CA ILE A 915 -6.71 14.31 -40.30
C ILE A 915 -6.05 15.67 -40.66
N GLU A 916 -6.77 16.77 -40.52
CA GLU A 916 -6.26 18.12 -40.78
C GLU A 916 -5.27 18.58 -39.71
N MET A 917 -5.51 18.21 -38.45
CA MET A 917 -4.58 18.43 -37.35
C MET A 917 -3.32 17.58 -37.50
N LEU A 918 -3.46 16.29 -37.84
CA LEU A 918 -2.32 15.43 -38.15
C LEU A 918 -1.46 15.99 -39.26
N TRP A 919 -2.09 16.50 -40.33
CA TRP A 919 -1.38 17.16 -41.41
C TRP A 919 -0.65 18.42 -40.98
N PHE A 920 -1.35 19.27 -40.22
CA PHE A 920 -0.81 20.56 -39.77
C PHE A 920 0.37 20.38 -38.80
N ILE A 921 0.23 19.51 -37.80
CA ILE A 921 1.30 19.23 -36.84
C ILE A 921 2.48 18.53 -37.55
N GLY A 922 2.18 17.58 -38.45
CA GLY A 922 3.18 16.89 -39.20
C GLY A 922 4.03 17.82 -40.06
N GLU A 923 3.43 18.77 -40.74
CA GLU A 923 4.12 19.77 -41.55
C GLU A 923 5.01 20.69 -40.73
N ILE A 924 4.59 21.07 -39.53
CA ILE A 924 5.38 21.95 -38.63
C ILE A 924 6.67 21.25 -38.21
N PHE A 925 6.60 19.96 -37.83
CA PHE A 925 7.72 19.27 -37.20
C PHE A 925 8.54 18.43 -38.18
N SER A 926 8.13 18.30 -39.45
CA SER A 926 8.85 17.53 -40.49
C SER A 926 10.29 18.01 -40.78
N ALA A 927 10.62 19.25 -40.48
CA ALA A 927 11.95 19.79 -40.65
C ALA A 927 12.97 19.24 -39.62
N ASP A 928 12.52 18.97 -38.40
CA ASP A 928 13.37 18.65 -37.26
C ASP A 928 13.20 17.19 -36.77
N PHE A 929 12.08 16.56 -37.07
CA PHE A 929 11.72 15.20 -36.64
C PHE A 929 11.32 14.29 -37.80
N ASN A 930 11.53 12.98 -37.59
CA ASN A 930 10.81 11.98 -38.38
C ASN A 930 9.36 11.92 -37.84
N VAL A 931 8.40 12.42 -38.59
CA VAL A 931 7.03 12.50 -38.12
C VAL A 931 6.24 11.27 -38.57
N VAL A 932 5.61 10.62 -37.60
CA VAL A 932 4.64 9.54 -37.81
C VAL A 932 3.28 10.01 -37.30
N THR A 933 2.26 9.88 -38.11
CA THR A 933 0.90 10.31 -37.81
C THR A 933 -0.01 9.10 -37.60
N LEU A 934 -0.81 9.11 -36.53
CA LEU A 934 -1.73 8.06 -36.20
C LEU A 934 -3.13 8.65 -35.93
N GLN A 935 -4.07 8.32 -36.79
CA GLN A 935 -5.46 8.79 -36.69
C GLN A 935 -6.29 7.93 -35.74
N ASP A 936 -6.02 6.64 -35.69
CA ASP A 936 -6.76 5.67 -34.86
C ASP A 936 -5.94 5.27 -33.62
N PRO A 937 -6.29 5.74 -32.42
CA PRO A 937 -5.54 5.46 -31.21
C PRO A 937 -5.50 3.97 -30.81
N GLU A 938 -6.42 3.13 -31.29
CA GLU A 938 -6.43 1.70 -31.02
C GLU A 938 -5.24 0.96 -31.67
N ARG A 939 -4.66 1.53 -32.72
CA ARG A 939 -3.48 0.99 -33.40
C ARG A 939 -2.17 1.41 -32.77
N LEU A 940 -2.17 2.07 -31.63
CA LEU A 940 -0.97 2.60 -30.97
C LEU A 940 0.07 1.52 -30.74
N ASP A 941 -0.30 0.37 -30.18
CA ASP A 941 0.65 -0.71 -29.84
C ASP A 941 1.38 -1.25 -31.06
N GLN A 942 0.69 -1.31 -32.20
CA GLN A 942 1.30 -1.72 -33.48
C GLN A 942 2.35 -0.69 -33.93
N VAL A 943 2.01 0.58 -33.89
CA VAL A 943 2.90 1.67 -34.34
C VAL A 943 4.08 1.86 -33.38
N MET A 944 3.86 1.72 -32.08
CA MET A 944 4.94 1.80 -31.07
C MET A 944 6.01 0.73 -31.26
N ASN A 945 5.61 -0.49 -31.65
CA ASN A 945 6.54 -1.59 -31.93
C ASN A 945 7.32 -1.43 -33.24
N GLU A 946 6.77 -0.68 -34.20
CA GLU A 946 7.41 -0.47 -35.52
C GLU A 946 8.35 0.75 -35.54
N VAL A 947 8.06 1.80 -34.75
CA VAL A 947 8.68 3.12 -34.95
C VAL A 947 9.49 3.63 -33.77
N TYR A 948 9.26 3.19 -32.55
CA TYR A 948 9.94 3.66 -31.30
C TYR A 948 10.08 5.20 -31.21
N PRO A 949 8.99 5.95 -31.02
CA PRO A 949 9.05 7.41 -31.00
C PRO A 949 9.81 7.94 -29.79
N ASN A 950 10.50 9.07 -29.94
CA ASN A 950 11.18 9.78 -28.86
C ASN A 950 10.23 10.73 -28.12
N VAL A 951 9.21 11.23 -28.84
CA VAL A 951 8.19 12.15 -28.33
C VAL A 951 6.86 11.78 -28.92
N ILE A 952 5.80 11.92 -28.13
CA ILE A 952 4.42 11.70 -28.57
C ILE A 952 3.61 12.96 -28.30
N ILE A 953 2.90 13.44 -29.30
CA ILE A 953 1.88 14.48 -29.16
C ILE A 953 0.53 13.78 -29.43
N CYS A 954 -0.39 13.89 -28.49
CA CYS A 954 -1.73 13.32 -28.66
C CYS A 954 -2.82 14.31 -28.25
N ASP A 955 -3.94 14.29 -28.96
CA ASP A 955 -5.13 15.00 -28.54
C ASP A 955 -5.73 14.35 -27.28
N VAL A 956 -6.36 15.18 -26.44
CA VAL A 956 -6.95 14.74 -25.17
C VAL A 956 -8.30 14.06 -25.37
N MET A 957 -9.03 14.48 -26.41
CA MET A 957 -10.45 14.15 -26.63
C MET A 957 -10.66 13.37 -27.94
N MET A 958 -10.17 12.15 -28.00
CA MET A 958 -10.35 11.29 -29.19
C MET A 958 -11.46 10.23 -28.97
N PRO A 959 -12.17 9.83 -30.02
CA PRO A 959 -13.12 8.72 -29.95
C PRO A 959 -12.42 7.38 -29.65
N GLY A 960 -13.04 6.55 -28.82
CA GLY A 960 -12.48 5.26 -28.41
C GLY A 960 -11.54 5.36 -27.24
N MET A 961 -10.28 5.71 -27.42
CA MET A 961 -9.26 5.89 -26.37
C MET A 961 -8.84 7.35 -26.29
N GLY A 962 -9.16 8.03 -25.19
CA GLY A 962 -8.74 9.42 -24.96
C GLY A 962 -7.24 9.56 -24.67
N GLY A 963 -6.65 10.75 -25.00
CA GLY A 963 -5.21 10.99 -24.84
C GLY A 963 -4.68 10.82 -23.42
N ILE A 964 -5.47 11.07 -22.38
CA ILE A 964 -5.10 10.82 -20.98
C ILE A 964 -4.97 9.30 -20.71
N GLU A 965 -5.89 8.51 -21.24
CA GLU A 965 -5.85 7.04 -21.11
C GLU A 965 -4.68 6.46 -21.90
N LEU A 966 -4.47 6.95 -23.11
CA LEU A 966 -3.34 6.62 -23.98
C LEU A 966 -2.00 6.95 -23.28
N THR A 967 -1.86 8.14 -22.72
CA THR A 967 -0.67 8.55 -21.96
C THR A 967 -0.44 7.65 -20.75
N SER A 968 -1.49 7.32 -19.99
CA SER A 968 -1.41 6.42 -18.85
C SER A 968 -0.94 5.02 -19.25
N ARG A 969 -1.41 4.51 -20.38
CA ARG A 969 -1.01 3.23 -20.95
C ARG A 969 0.47 3.23 -21.32
N ILE A 970 0.95 4.25 -22.04
CA ILE A 970 2.36 4.40 -22.42
C ILE A 970 3.25 4.48 -21.18
N LYS A 971 2.88 5.29 -20.18
CA LYS A 971 3.66 5.48 -18.95
C LYS A 971 3.64 4.26 -18.01
N SER A 972 2.70 3.34 -18.16
CA SER A 972 2.62 2.11 -17.36
C SER A 972 3.62 1.04 -17.77
N LEU A 973 4.17 1.10 -18.98
CA LEU A 973 5.12 0.14 -19.52
C LEU A 973 6.56 0.64 -19.27
N LYS A 974 7.41 -0.22 -18.70
CA LYS A 974 8.82 0.13 -18.40
C LYS A 974 9.62 0.58 -19.60
N GLU A 975 9.32 0.03 -20.76
CA GLU A 975 10.04 0.29 -22.00
C GLU A 975 9.70 1.66 -22.61
N THR A 976 8.51 2.19 -22.34
CA THR A 976 8.01 3.44 -22.93
C THR A 976 7.76 4.54 -21.91
N ALA A 977 7.97 4.29 -20.62
CA ALA A 977 7.73 5.25 -19.54
C ALA A 977 8.57 6.53 -19.63
N HIS A 978 9.65 6.51 -20.39
CA HIS A 978 10.56 7.63 -20.60
C HIS A 978 10.12 8.59 -21.74
N ILE A 979 9.21 8.14 -22.62
CA ILE A 979 8.68 8.92 -23.74
C ILE A 979 7.76 10.02 -23.26
#